data_664c9078e6ded66d65ebb347193c97a2
#
_entry.id   664c9078e6ded66d65ebb347193c97a2
#
_cell.length_a   1.000
_cell.length_b   1.000
_cell.length_c   1.000
_cell.angle_alpha   90.00
_cell.angle_beta   90.00
_cell.angle_gamma   90.00
#
_symmetry.space_group_name_H-M   'P 1'
#
loop_
_entity.id
_entity.type
_entity.pdbx_description
1 polymer ?
#
loop_
_entity_poly.entity_id
_entity_poly.type
_entity_poly.pdbx_seq_one_letter_code
_entity_poly.pdbx_strand_id
1 'polypeptide(L)'
;MSKFLSELFQGVTGLAGGHNQGNRYSDRIVLFGGVLLPLVAAVFEATTHFCAHHFFDPFPSTNHLLLFLLIPLSNFLALLARHNNLSEHYAMIALLNGMAGGVAIMYSLMFLPILGFSLLFTLALGFGLLGLAPMIAVPCTLGGGKIISRLAGDKTYFDPHQVEHFGHLIILVMVIAIELPSTLTRVHLEMADNKAQSKDGIKWLRENGNNEVMLRACYERSGRATDILGSLYEAAHPLPVDHARRIYYQVTGQPFNTVPLPAGARATISHAGLAPDIAGVNAKVEDEFDLDADIAGETVSGQARGLSLAKSELTGKIDSDALLVDLSWSFSFANVSSYEREARAKLLLPPGAVITGATLTIDGVEHPAEIMLRKKARTVYVQSVVKRQNPLLVSTCGPDEVLMQCFPVPPQKTILIKISLACPLALIDDDRAAVSLPTIMEKNFVQPESVSVDLASPNKLTGLDKGLVVAVSAAPMPYNVSGHLDVSSLGTLRSVVSAVRDPQCKTAFCKNSFDGGKTIVERRIARESNKAPRKLLIIVDGSKFMAAYATEIAKGLKSLSPSLSVELRLIGDETKTLFSGTIAGSESQFTEAMAVLQTSAFVGGQDDSLALVYLAKSAAADPATAVLWIHGAQPIAMAKKLDLQKVLKHASDHALVYDFNVCAGPDEILNGIYPSTSFVRVSRADDISSDLERLYLSWNRSPNGEPEFASIPYLENGVVTGHQTDQSLAQLYASKLILADVDSLDSIEQVVDQSQATQLASDYHLVTPVSSAVVTSYDAPDGEQKVATGVAPEADTWLLLIVAGGVIFGCIRIQRRKNGMARA
;
A
#
# COMPACT_ATOMS: atom_id res chain seq x y z
N MET A 1 18.26 -17.12 -45.08
CA MET A 1 18.72 -16.20 -43.99
C MET A 1 20.17 -15.73 -44.19
N SER A 2 21.18 -16.61 -44.38
CA SER A 2 22.58 -16.17 -44.62
C SER A 2 22.79 -15.35 -45.88
N LYS A 3 22.13 -15.72 -47.01
CA LYS A 3 22.17 -14.99 -48.30
C LYS A 3 21.51 -13.63 -48.18
N PHE A 4 20.36 -13.55 -47.48
CA PHE A 4 19.67 -12.30 -47.17
C PHE A 4 20.52 -11.36 -46.32
N LEU A 5 21.19 -11.87 -45.26
CA LEU A 5 22.10 -11.08 -44.40
C LEU A 5 23.35 -10.59 -45.18
N SER A 6 23.91 -11.40 -46.10
CA SER A 6 25.06 -10.96 -46.90
C SER A 6 24.67 -9.87 -47.92
N GLU A 7 23.49 -9.96 -48.52
CA GLU A 7 22.93 -8.95 -49.41
C GLU A 7 22.62 -7.66 -48.64
N LEU A 8 22.16 -7.75 -47.39
CA LEU A 8 21.91 -6.65 -46.48
C LEU A 8 23.20 -5.88 -46.16
N PHE A 9 24.28 -6.60 -45.89
CA PHE A 9 25.60 -6.00 -45.61
C PHE A 9 26.20 -5.30 -46.81
N GLN A 10 26.07 -5.88 -48.05
CA GLN A 10 26.49 -5.22 -49.26
C GLN A 10 25.67 -3.98 -49.63
N GLY A 11 24.35 -3.96 -49.28
CA GLY A 11 23.47 -2.83 -49.49
C GLY A 11 23.83 -1.61 -48.61
N VAL A 12 24.21 -1.85 -47.36
CA VAL A 12 24.63 -0.78 -46.44
C VAL A 12 25.89 -0.04 -46.96
N THR A 13 26.85 -0.77 -47.54
CA THR A 13 28.05 -0.18 -48.14
C THR A 13 27.75 0.53 -49.46
N GLY A 14 26.74 0.10 -50.25
CA GLY A 14 26.27 0.73 -51.51
C GLY A 14 25.55 2.08 -51.32
N LEU A 15 24.90 2.33 -50.19
CA LEU A 15 24.23 3.59 -49.84
C LEU A 15 25.18 4.81 -49.84
N ALA A 16 26.52 4.59 -49.70
CA ALA A 16 27.53 5.61 -49.77
C ALA A 16 28.01 6.01 -51.18
N GLY A 17 27.71 5.20 -52.24
CA GLY A 17 28.35 5.32 -53.56
C GLY A 17 27.53 5.60 -54.82
N GLY A 18 26.22 5.72 -54.79
CA GLY A 18 25.32 5.72 -55.97
C GLY A 18 25.18 7.05 -56.78
N HIS A 19 25.09 6.91 -58.05
CA HIS A 19 25.13 7.95 -59.10
C HIS A 19 23.74 8.49 -59.55
N ASN A 20 23.11 9.43 -58.86
CA ASN A 20 22.06 10.31 -59.43
C ASN A 20 21.61 11.41 -58.40
N GLN A 21 21.81 12.69 -58.69
CA GLN A 21 21.65 13.79 -57.73
C GLN A 21 20.23 14.01 -57.24
N GLY A 22 19.19 13.83 -58.08
CA GLY A 22 17.79 14.03 -57.71
C GLY A 22 17.21 12.93 -56.78
N ASN A 23 17.71 11.72 -56.95
CA ASN A 23 17.31 10.57 -56.10
C ASN A 23 17.99 10.59 -54.75
N ARG A 24 19.21 11.12 -54.61
CA ARG A 24 19.98 11.21 -53.39
C ARG A 24 19.31 12.08 -52.32
N TYR A 25 18.63 13.15 -52.70
CA TYR A 25 17.97 14.04 -51.75
C TYR A 25 16.75 13.37 -51.11
N SER A 26 15.94 12.68 -51.92
CA SER A 26 14.80 11.90 -51.46
C SER A 26 15.21 10.77 -50.51
N ASP A 27 16.27 10.03 -50.80
CA ASP A 27 16.78 8.91 -49.98
C ASP A 27 17.33 9.41 -48.64
N ARG A 28 18.01 10.54 -48.62
CA ARG A 28 18.48 11.17 -47.38
C ARG A 28 17.34 11.61 -46.47
N ILE A 29 16.23 12.10 -47.03
CA ILE A 29 15.05 12.49 -46.24
C ILE A 29 14.40 11.24 -45.61
N VAL A 30 14.21 10.17 -46.39
CA VAL A 30 13.63 8.91 -45.86
C VAL A 30 14.58 8.24 -44.87
N LEU A 31 15.88 8.27 -45.11
CA LEU A 31 16.87 7.73 -44.16
C LEU A 31 16.87 8.49 -42.85
N PHE A 32 16.86 9.81 -42.88
CA PHE A 32 16.87 10.60 -41.66
C PHE A 32 15.50 10.58 -40.96
N GLY A 33 14.42 10.94 -41.66
CA GLY A 33 13.11 11.13 -41.04
C GLY A 33 12.32 9.81 -40.84
N GLY A 34 12.56 8.80 -41.69
CA GLY A 34 11.86 7.51 -41.62
C GLY A 34 12.63 6.41 -40.92
N VAL A 35 13.97 6.51 -40.81
CA VAL A 35 14.81 5.46 -40.20
C VAL A 35 15.51 5.98 -38.95
N LEU A 36 16.42 6.97 -39.08
CA LEU A 36 17.31 7.37 -38.01
C LEU A 36 16.54 8.06 -36.86
N LEU A 37 15.68 9.01 -37.20
CA LEU A 37 14.97 9.81 -36.19
C LEU A 37 14.00 8.94 -35.35
N PRO A 38 13.13 8.07 -35.94
CA PRO A 38 12.31 7.17 -35.15
C PRO A 38 13.13 6.16 -34.34
N LEU A 39 14.24 5.66 -34.87
CA LEU A 39 15.11 4.73 -34.15
C LEU A 39 15.76 5.39 -32.94
N VAL A 40 16.31 6.62 -33.10
CA VAL A 40 16.88 7.39 -32.00
C VAL A 40 15.80 7.72 -30.98
N ALA A 41 14.60 8.11 -31.42
CA ALA A 41 13.48 8.37 -30.51
C ALA A 41 13.11 7.10 -29.69
N ALA A 42 13.04 5.94 -30.34
CA ALA A 42 12.75 4.68 -29.65
C ALA A 42 13.84 4.31 -28.63
N VAL A 43 15.11 4.40 -29.01
CA VAL A 43 16.24 4.13 -28.10
C VAL A 43 16.28 5.15 -26.96
N PHE A 44 16.12 6.42 -27.27
CA PHE A 44 16.08 7.47 -26.24
C PHE A 44 14.98 7.23 -25.23
N GLU A 45 13.75 6.97 -25.68
CA GLU A 45 12.64 6.71 -24.76
C GLU A 45 12.84 5.40 -24.00
N ALA A 46 13.27 4.32 -24.65
CA ALA A 46 13.50 3.04 -24.00
C ALA A 46 14.61 3.09 -22.93
N THR A 47 15.57 4.02 -23.05
CA THR A 47 16.69 4.17 -22.09
C THR A 47 16.43 5.23 -21.03
N THR A 48 15.85 6.36 -21.40
CA THR A 48 15.65 7.51 -20.51
C THR A 48 14.23 7.57 -19.95
N HIS A 49 13.26 6.98 -20.65
CA HIS A 49 11.85 7.05 -20.35
C HIS A 49 11.35 8.51 -20.19
N PHE A 50 11.96 9.44 -20.91
CA PHE A 50 11.68 10.87 -20.79
C PHE A 50 10.21 11.22 -21.05
N CYS A 51 9.62 10.68 -22.11
CA CYS A 51 8.22 10.94 -22.43
C CYS A 51 7.29 10.33 -21.39
N ALA A 52 7.61 9.11 -20.94
CA ALA A 52 6.87 8.43 -19.89
C ALA A 52 6.93 9.18 -18.54
N HIS A 53 8.03 9.87 -18.25
CA HIS A 53 8.16 10.69 -17.03
C HIS A 53 7.39 12.01 -17.12
N HIS A 54 7.37 12.64 -18.29
CA HIS A 54 6.93 14.04 -18.40
C HIS A 54 5.57 14.23 -19.05
N PHE A 55 5.08 13.27 -19.84
CA PHE A 55 3.86 13.43 -20.62
C PHE A 55 2.95 12.20 -20.56
N PHE A 56 3.34 11.12 -21.23
CA PHE A 56 2.62 9.84 -21.29
C PHE A 56 3.63 8.75 -21.68
N ASP A 57 3.32 7.49 -21.40
CA ASP A 57 4.19 6.37 -21.77
C ASP A 57 3.88 5.92 -23.22
N PRO A 58 4.77 6.18 -24.20
CA PRO A 58 4.57 5.73 -25.56
C PRO A 58 4.80 4.21 -25.72
N PHE A 59 5.48 3.57 -24.79
CA PHE A 59 5.83 2.15 -24.84
C PHE A 59 5.39 1.41 -23.56
N PRO A 60 4.08 1.37 -23.26
CA PRO A 60 3.58 0.76 -22.02
C PRO A 60 3.81 -0.77 -21.99
N SER A 61 4.06 -1.39 -23.15
CA SER A 61 4.43 -2.80 -23.26
C SER A 61 5.48 -3.02 -24.34
N THR A 62 6.16 -4.19 -24.30
CA THR A 62 7.10 -4.61 -25.34
C THR A 62 6.44 -4.64 -26.72
N ASN A 63 5.15 -4.95 -26.81
CA ASN A 63 4.41 -4.94 -28.07
C ASN A 63 4.36 -3.54 -28.70
N HIS A 64 4.16 -2.50 -27.93
CA HIS A 64 4.15 -1.12 -28.43
C HIS A 64 5.53 -0.71 -28.96
N LEU A 65 6.61 -1.10 -28.28
CA LEU A 65 7.96 -0.86 -28.77
C LEU A 65 8.23 -1.59 -30.10
N LEU A 66 7.81 -2.86 -30.20
CA LEU A 66 7.95 -3.64 -31.44
C LEU A 66 7.13 -3.04 -32.57
N LEU A 67 5.90 -2.58 -32.29
CA LEU A 67 5.08 -1.86 -33.28
C LEU A 67 5.79 -0.59 -33.75
N PHE A 68 6.30 0.22 -32.86
CA PHE A 68 7.01 1.46 -33.24
C PHE A 68 8.25 1.18 -34.08
N LEU A 69 8.99 0.12 -33.79
CA LEU A 69 10.18 -0.29 -34.54
C LEU A 69 9.87 -0.77 -35.98
N LEU A 70 8.60 -1.05 -36.30
CA LEU A 70 8.20 -1.32 -37.69
C LEU A 70 8.43 -0.09 -38.60
N ILE A 71 8.35 1.13 -38.06
CA ILE A 71 8.55 2.37 -38.82
C ILE A 71 9.98 2.44 -39.40
N PRO A 72 11.04 2.43 -38.57
CA PRO A 72 12.40 2.47 -39.08
C PRO A 72 12.76 1.23 -39.91
N LEU A 73 12.28 0.04 -39.53
CA LEU A 73 12.53 -1.21 -40.27
C LEU A 73 11.97 -1.15 -41.69
N SER A 74 10.71 -0.77 -41.84
CA SER A 74 10.05 -0.71 -43.14
C SER A 74 10.70 0.33 -44.07
N ASN A 75 10.97 1.53 -43.57
CA ASN A 75 11.62 2.59 -44.35
C ASN A 75 13.04 2.17 -44.79
N PHE A 76 13.79 1.48 -43.89
CA PHE A 76 15.08 0.92 -44.24
C PHE A 76 15.00 -0.13 -45.34
N LEU A 77 14.03 -1.07 -45.28
CA LEU A 77 13.80 -2.08 -46.29
C LEU A 77 13.39 -1.47 -47.66
N ALA A 78 12.58 -0.40 -47.65
CA ALA A 78 12.21 0.34 -48.84
C ALA A 78 13.42 0.99 -49.54
N LEU A 79 14.34 1.59 -48.76
CA LEU A 79 15.60 2.14 -49.26
C LEU A 79 16.51 1.01 -49.80
N LEU A 80 16.59 -0.10 -49.08
CA LEU A 80 17.40 -1.25 -49.50
C LEU A 80 16.89 -1.85 -50.83
N ALA A 81 15.56 -2.00 -50.97
CA ALA A 81 14.92 -2.47 -52.20
C ALA A 81 15.19 -1.58 -53.39
N ARG A 82 15.41 -0.29 -53.19
CA ARG A 82 15.78 0.65 -54.24
C ARG A 82 17.22 0.48 -54.73
N HIS A 83 18.14 0.12 -53.81
CA HIS A 83 19.56 -0.08 -54.15
C HIS A 83 19.90 -1.51 -54.55
N ASN A 84 19.15 -2.48 -54.11
CA ASN A 84 19.34 -3.88 -54.38
C ASN A 84 18.12 -4.42 -55.14
N ASN A 85 18.29 -5.30 -56.07
CA ASN A 85 17.18 -5.90 -56.82
C ASN A 85 16.47 -6.98 -55.99
N LEU A 86 15.61 -6.54 -55.04
CA LEU A 86 14.85 -7.40 -54.12
C LEU A 86 13.47 -7.77 -54.72
N SER A 87 13.40 -8.04 -56.04
CA SER A 87 12.12 -8.26 -56.73
C SER A 87 11.24 -9.35 -56.12
N GLU A 88 11.82 -10.39 -55.55
CA GLU A 88 11.08 -11.48 -54.91
C GLU A 88 10.39 -11.08 -53.60
N HIS A 89 10.75 -9.93 -53.04
CA HIS A 89 10.28 -9.51 -51.70
C HIS A 89 9.41 -8.25 -51.73
N TYR A 90 9.09 -7.67 -52.91
CA TYR A 90 8.36 -6.42 -53.00
C TYR A 90 6.98 -6.48 -52.35
N ALA A 91 6.26 -7.59 -52.46
CA ALA A 91 4.96 -7.74 -51.77
C ALA A 91 5.09 -7.71 -50.24
N MET A 92 6.09 -8.39 -49.69
CA MET A 92 6.38 -8.37 -48.25
C MET A 92 6.79 -6.96 -47.77
N ILE A 93 7.63 -6.27 -48.54
CA ILE A 93 8.07 -4.91 -48.17
C ILE A 93 6.91 -3.93 -48.28
N ALA A 94 6.00 -4.08 -49.28
CA ALA A 94 4.78 -3.27 -49.40
C ALA A 94 3.85 -3.51 -48.21
N LEU A 95 3.68 -4.74 -47.79
CA LEU A 95 2.88 -5.10 -46.62
C LEU A 95 3.45 -4.43 -45.34
N LEU A 96 4.75 -4.58 -45.09
CA LEU A 96 5.42 -3.96 -43.94
C LEU A 96 5.35 -2.43 -44.01
N ASN A 97 5.40 -1.84 -45.19
CA ASN A 97 5.26 -0.40 -45.38
C ASN A 97 3.86 0.10 -45.04
N GLY A 98 2.83 -0.65 -45.46
CA GLY A 98 1.46 -0.37 -45.04
C GLY A 98 1.29 -0.45 -43.53
N MET A 99 1.78 -1.52 -42.90
CA MET A 99 1.77 -1.65 -41.44
C MET A 99 2.50 -0.48 -40.75
N ALA A 100 3.72 -0.14 -41.19
CA ALA A 100 4.49 0.97 -40.65
C ALA A 100 3.81 2.32 -40.84
N GLY A 101 3.10 2.54 -41.93
CA GLY A 101 2.29 3.74 -42.18
C GLY A 101 1.16 3.87 -41.20
N GLY A 102 0.44 2.78 -40.93
CA GLY A 102 -0.61 2.76 -39.91
C GLY A 102 -0.08 3.04 -38.48
N VAL A 103 1.06 2.43 -38.13
CA VAL A 103 1.74 2.69 -36.85
C VAL A 103 2.19 4.14 -36.75
N ALA A 104 2.81 4.70 -37.79
CA ALA A 104 3.27 6.09 -37.79
C ALA A 104 2.11 7.07 -37.64
N ILE A 105 0.95 6.82 -38.26
CA ILE A 105 -0.25 7.63 -38.07
C ILE A 105 -0.78 7.51 -36.62
N MET A 106 -0.87 6.31 -36.09
CA MET A 106 -1.31 6.07 -34.72
C MET A 106 -0.45 6.85 -33.71
N TYR A 107 0.87 6.68 -33.76
CA TYR A 107 1.78 7.41 -32.90
C TYR A 107 1.78 8.92 -33.16
N SER A 108 1.53 9.37 -34.39
CA SER A 108 1.37 10.81 -34.68
C SER A 108 0.16 11.40 -33.93
N LEU A 109 -0.96 10.67 -33.88
CA LEU A 109 -2.14 11.09 -33.12
C LEU A 109 -1.87 11.07 -31.61
N MET A 110 -1.15 10.06 -31.12
CA MET A 110 -0.76 9.95 -29.73
C MET A 110 0.15 11.12 -29.28
N PHE A 111 1.08 11.55 -30.15
CA PHE A 111 2.00 12.65 -29.88
C PHE A 111 1.40 14.04 -30.19
N LEU A 112 0.17 14.12 -30.72
CA LEU A 112 -0.48 15.39 -31.04
C LEU A 112 -0.61 16.36 -29.84
N PRO A 113 -0.94 15.90 -28.61
CA PRO A 113 -1.02 16.79 -27.45
C PRO A 113 0.29 17.50 -27.10
N ILE A 114 1.43 16.85 -27.35
CA ILE A 114 2.75 17.44 -27.09
C ILE A 114 3.38 18.15 -28.28
N LEU A 115 2.63 18.29 -29.39
CA LEU A 115 3.13 18.91 -30.62
C LEU A 115 3.66 20.32 -30.39
N GLY A 116 2.92 21.15 -29.66
CA GLY A 116 3.32 22.54 -29.40
C GLY A 116 4.62 22.62 -28.58
N PHE A 117 4.75 21.74 -27.61
CA PHE A 117 5.95 21.61 -26.79
C PHE A 117 7.13 21.12 -27.62
N SER A 118 6.93 20.08 -28.43
CA SER A 118 7.97 19.50 -29.31
C SER A 118 8.47 20.55 -30.34
N LEU A 119 7.58 21.37 -30.92
CA LEU A 119 7.98 22.46 -31.81
C LEU A 119 8.82 23.53 -31.10
N LEU A 120 8.41 23.93 -29.90
CA LEU A 120 9.16 24.93 -29.12
C LEU A 120 10.56 24.41 -28.77
N PHE A 121 10.66 23.18 -28.29
CA PHE A 121 11.95 22.56 -27.94
C PHE A 121 12.81 22.25 -29.16
N THR A 122 12.23 21.99 -30.31
CA THR A 122 12.97 21.85 -31.55
C THR A 122 13.64 23.17 -31.93
N LEU A 123 12.92 24.30 -31.81
CA LEU A 123 13.44 25.62 -32.11
C LEU A 123 14.52 26.07 -31.10
N ALA A 124 14.40 25.70 -29.84
CA ALA A 124 15.31 26.13 -28.79
C ALA A 124 16.57 25.23 -28.68
N LEU A 125 16.43 23.92 -28.72
CA LEU A 125 17.48 22.97 -28.33
C LEU A 125 17.67 21.79 -29.29
N GLY A 126 16.80 21.64 -30.29
CA GLY A 126 16.83 20.53 -31.23
C GLY A 126 16.22 19.22 -30.76
N PHE A 127 16.11 18.99 -29.43
CA PHE A 127 15.57 17.75 -28.84
C PHE A 127 14.09 17.50 -29.17
N GLY A 128 13.32 18.54 -29.42
CA GLY A 128 11.90 18.41 -29.76
C GLY A 128 11.64 17.63 -31.05
N LEU A 129 12.66 17.47 -31.93
CA LEU A 129 12.59 16.59 -33.11
C LEU A 129 12.25 15.13 -32.74
N LEU A 130 12.64 14.67 -31.57
CA LEU A 130 12.30 13.31 -31.10
C LEU A 130 10.80 13.16 -30.88
N GLY A 131 10.13 14.16 -30.31
CA GLY A 131 8.67 14.19 -30.18
C GLY A 131 7.93 14.36 -31.51
N LEU A 132 8.59 14.90 -32.55
CA LEU A 132 8.06 15.00 -33.89
C LEU A 132 8.34 13.75 -34.75
N ALA A 133 9.16 12.82 -34.29
CA ALA A 133 9.61 11.66 -35.02
C ALA A 133 8.46 10.85 -35.69
N PRO A 134 7.35 10.50 -35.02
CA PRO A 134 6.25 9.80 -35.67
C PRO A 134 5.62 10.61 -36.82
N MET A 135 5.41 11.90 -36.59
CA MET A 135 4.79 12.80 -37.59
C MET A 135 5.67 12.97 -38.84
N ILE A 136 6.99 13.09 -38.64
CA ILE A 136 7.96 13.17 -39.76
C ILE A 136 8.05 11.81 -40.46
N ALA A 137 7.87 10.70 -39.77
CA ALA A 137 7.90 9.37 -40.34
C ALA A 137 6.73 9.10 -41.28
N VAL A 138 5.53 9.70 -41.07
CA VAL A 138 4.36 9.52 -41.95
C VAL A 138 4.67 9.82 -43.42
N PRO A 139 5.09 11.04 -43.79
CA PRO A 139 5.42 11.32 -45.20
C PRO A 139 6.61 10.50 -45.73
N CYS A 140 7.56 10.12 -44.87
CA CYS A 140 8.66 9.26 -45.25
C CYS A 140 8.17 7.84 -45.64
N THR A 141 7.26 7.26 -44.85
CA THR A 141 6.69 5.93 -45.06
C THR A 141 5.80 5.93 -46.32
N LEU A 142 4.99 6.96 -46.52
CA LEU A 142 4.25 7.15 -47.77
C LEU A 142 5.18 7.28 -48.99
N GLY A 143 6.33 7.95 -48.81
CA GLY A 143 7.40 8.01 -49.80
C GLY A 143 8.00 6.62 -50.11
N GLY A 144 8.21 5.82 -49.07
CA GLY A 144 8.64 4.41 -49.16
C GLY A 144 7.68 3.56 -49.97
N GLY A 145 6.36 3.66 -49.72
CA GLY A 145 5.34 2.97 -50.53
C GLY A 145 5.38 3.34 -52.00
N LYS A 146 5.56 4.64 -52.33
CA LYS A 146 5.72 5.09 -53.75
C LYS A 146 7.00 4.54 -54.38
N ILE A 147 8.09 4.40 -53.62
CA ILE A 147 9.32 3.77 -54.14
C ILE A 147 9.06 2.32 -54.49
N ILE A 148 8.45 1.56 -53.56
CA ILE A 148 8.16 0.14 -53.76
C ILE A 148 7.21 -0.07 -54.95
N SER A 149 6.13 0.71 -55.06
CA SER A 149 5.17 0.64 -56.17
C SER A 149 5.83 0.89 -57.52
N ARG A 150 6.77 1.84 -57.59
CA ARG A 150 7.53 2.10 -58.86
C ARG A 150 8.50 0.99 -59.19
N LEU A 151 9.12 0.36 -58.21
CA LEU A 151 10.07 -0.72 -58.42
C LEU A 151 9.37 -2.04 -58.79
N ALA A 152 8.20 -2.26 -58.19
CA ALA A 152 7.38 -3.44 -58.45
C ALA A 152 6.86 -3.45 -59.89
N GLY A 153 6.30 -2.33 -60.41
CA GLY A 153 5.77 -2.19 -61.75
C GLY A 153 4.99 -3.46 -62.18
N ASP A 154 5.25 -3.94 -63.42
CA ASP A 154 4.64 -5.16 -63.96
C ASP A 154 5.31 -6.46 -63.46
N LYS A 155 6.26 -6.39 -62.51
CA LYS A 155 7.07 -7.54 -62.05
C LYS A 155 6.39 -8.36 -60.95
N THR A 156 5.27 -7.92 -60.42
CA THR A 156 4.57 -8.58 -59.31
C THR A 156 3.17 -9.04 -59.76
N TYR A 157 2.76 -10.24 -59.28
CA TYR A 157 1.41 -10.77 -59.51
C TYR A 157 0.35 -10.00 -58.65
N PHE A 158 0.77 -9.21 -57.68
CA PHE A 158 -0.11 -8.45 -56.78
C PHE A 158 0.14 -6.96 -56.94
N ASP A 159 -0.94 -6.18 -56.93
CA ASP A 159 -0.86 -4.72 -56.90
C ASP A 159 -0.24 -4.27 -55.55
N PRO A 160 0.93 -3.60 -55.56
CA PRO A 160 1.57 -3.13 -54.34
C PRO A 160 0.69 -2.22 -53.48
N HIS A 161 -0.19 -1.45 -54.07
CA HIS A 161 -1.13 -0.58 -53.34
C HIS A 161 -2.16 -1.39 -52.57
N GLN A 162 -2.71 -2.47 -53.18
CA GLN A 162 -3.64 -3.34 -52.45
C GLN A 162 -2.97 -4.03 -51.26
N VAL A 163 -1.73 -4.48 -51.44
CA VAL A 163 -0.94 -5.10 -50.37
C VAL A 163 -0.62 -4.09 -49.27
N GLU A 164 -0.31 -2.85 -49.59
CA GLU A 164 -0.09 -1.76 -48.61
C GLU A 164 -1.37 -1.47 -47.84
N HIS A 165 -2.53 -1.36 -48.50
CA HIS A 165 -3.83 -1.20 -47.81
C HIS A 165 -4.16 -2.39 -46.90
N PHE A 166 -3.82 -3.60 -47.32
CA PHE A 166 -3.97 -4.79 -46.50
C PHE A 166 -3.06 -4.72 -45.27
N GLY A 167 -1.84 -4.16 -45.39
CA GLY A 167 -0.94 -3.85 -44.28
C GLY A 167 -1.56 -2.86 -43.27
N HIS A 168 -2.21 -1.81 -43.75
CA HIS A 168 -2.94 -0.88 -42.87
C HIS A 168 -4.08 -1.57 -42.10
N LEU A 169 -4.83 -2.46 -42.79
CA LEU A 169 -5.90 -3.22 -42.12
C LEU A 169 -5.36 -4.17 -41.06
N ILE A 170 -4.26 -4.88 -41.35
CA ILE A 170 -3.60 -5.76 -40.39
C ILE A 170 -3.20 -4.97 -39.14
N ILE A 171 -2.56 -3.83 -39.28
CA ILE A 171 -2.10 -3.04 -38.15
C ILE A 171 -3.26 -2.48 -37.34
N LEU A 172 -4.35 -2.07 -37.99
CA LEU A 172 -5.56 -1.64 -37.29
C LEU A 172 -6.12 -2.75 -36.42
N VAL A 173 -6.22 -3.98 -36.97
CA VAL A 173 -6.68 -5.16 -36.20
C VAL A 173 -5.71 -5.49 -35.05
N MET A 174 -4.40 -5.41 -35.31
CA MET A 174 -3.38 -5.68 -34.27
C MET A 174 -3.45 -4.63 -33.15
N VAL A 175 -3.57 -3.34 -33.47
CA VAL A 175 -3.71 -2.27 -32.47
C VAL A 175 -4.97 -2.46 -31.63
N ILE A 176 -6.10 -2.76 -32.28
CA ILE A 176 -7.35 -3.05 -31.58
C ILE A 176 -7.15 -4.27 -30.66
N ALA A 177 -6.53 -5.33 -31.14
CA ALA A 177 -6.30 -6.54 -30.33
C ALA A 177 -5.39 -6.29 -29.11
N ILE A 178 -4.42 -5.38 -29.22
CA ILE A 178 -3.51 -4.99 -28.14
C ILE A 178 -4.21 -4.08 -27.11
N GLU A 179 -4.97 -3.09 -27.59
CA GLU A 179 -5.60 -2.07 -26.77
C GLU A 179 -6.94 -2.52 -26.15
N LEU A 180 -7.67 -3.39 -26.84
CA LEU A 180 -9.04 -3.77 -26.45
C LEU A 180 -9.13 -4.38 -25.04
N PRO A 181 -8.25 -5.29 -24.59
CA PRO A 181 -8.31 -5.84 -23.23
C PRO A 181 -8.15 -4.77 -22.17
N SER A 182 -7.23 -3.83 -22.34
CA SER A 182 -7.02 -2.71 -21.41
C SER A 182 -8.22 -1.76 -21.39
N THR A 183 -8.74 -1.40 -22.57
CA THR A 183 -9.92 -0.53 -22.70
C THR A 183 -11.16 -1.17 -22.09
N LEU A 184 -11.41 -2.46 -22.35
CA LEU A 184 -12.54 -3.17 -21.74
C LEU A 184 -12.40 -3.25 -20.21
N THR A 185 -11.18 -3.44 -19.69
CA THR A 185 -10.94 -3.40 -18.25
C THR A 185 -11.32 -2.04 -17.67
N ARG A 186 -10.96 -0.93 -18.31
CA ARG A 186 -11.32 0.43 -17.85
C ARG A 186 -12.84 0.68 -17.91
N VAL A 187 -13.51 0.24 -18.96
CA VAL A 187 -14.97 0.31 -19.07
C VAL A 187 -15.64 -0.45 -17.92
N HIS A 188 -15.15 -1.64 -17.59
CA HIS A 188 -15.74 -2.43 -16.51
C HIS A 188 -15.35 -1.93 -15.11
N LEU A 189 -14.21 -1.23 -14.96
CA LEU A 189 -13.90 -0.48 -13.74
C LEU A 189 -14.95 0.62 -13.49
N GLU A 190 -15.35 1.38 -14.52
CA GLU A 190 -16.42 2.37 -14.41
C GLU A 190 -17.78 1.72 -14.11
N MET A 191 -18.09 0.61 -14.79
CA MET A 191 -19.32 -0.16 -14.50
C MET A 191 -19.34 -0.66 -13.06
N ALA A 192 -18.19 -1.11 -12.53
CA ALA A 192 -18.04 -1.55 -11.15
C ALA A 192 -18.22 -0.41 -10.14
N ASP A 193 -17.89 0.82 -10.50
CA ASP A 193 -18.12 2.00 -9.68
C ASP A 193 -19.60 2.47 -9.70
N ASN A 194 -20.30 2.19 -10.77
CA ASN A 194 -21.72 2.55 -10.89
C ASN A 194 -22.58 1.58 -10.07
N LYS A 195 -23.31 2.10 -9.06
CA LYS A 195 -24.14 1.29 -8.15
C LYS A 195 -25.12 0.34 -8.86
N ALA A 196 -25.67 0.74 -10.02
CA ALA A 196 -26.64 -0.07 -10.76
C ALA A 196 -25.99 -1.25 -11.50
N GLN A 197 -24.71 -1.17 -11.87
CA GLN A 197 -23.98 -2.13 -12.69
C GLN A 197 -22.80 -2.77 -11.97
N SER A 198 -22.61 -2.45 -10.70
CA SER A 198 -21.43 -2.83 -9.92
C SER A 198 -21.19 -4.36 -9.89
N LYS A 199 -22.26 -5.14 -9.68
CA LYS A 199 -22.14 -6.61 -9.62
C LYS A 199 -21.65 -7.20 -10.94
N ASP A 200 -22.17 -6.72 -12.07
CA ASP A 200 -21.78 -7.20 -13.40
C ASP A 200 -20.37 -6.76 -13.75
N GLY A 201 -20.02 -5.52 -13.43
CA GLY A 201 -18.67 -4.99 -13.61
C GLY A 201 -17.63 -5.80 -12.83
N ILE A 202 -17.85 -6.02 -11.53
CA ILE A 202 -16.95 -6.81 -10.66
C ILE A 202 -16.83 -8.25 -11.16
N LYS A 203 -17.95 -8.89 -11.52
CA LYS A 203 -17.92 -10.26 -12.03
C LYS A 203 -17.09 -10.37 -13.30
N TRP A 204 -17.31 -9.48 -14.26
CA TRP A 204 -16.53 -9.49 -15.51
C TRP A 204 -15.04 -9.24 -15.26
N LEU A 205 -14.70 -8.30 -14.36
CA LEU A 205 -13.31 -7.98 -14.01
C LEU A 205 -12.61 -9.18 -13.36
N ARG A 206 -13.29 -9.97 -12.55
CA ARG A 206 -12.73 -11.21 -11.97
C ARG A 206 -12.39 -12.26 -13.02
N GLU A 207 -13.19 -12.36 -14.07
CA GLU A 207 -13.03 -13.37 -15.12
C GLU A 207 -12.07 -12.92 -16.22
N ASN A 208 -12.10 -11.64 -16.60
CA ASN A 208 -11.46 -11.14 -17.83
C ASN A 208 -10.58 -9.89 -17.60
N GLY A 209 -10.61 -9.30 -16.42
CA GLY A 209 -9.92 -8.04 -16.12
C GLY A 209 -8.40 -8.19 -16.18
N ASN A 210 -7.73 -7.19 -16.74
CA ASN A 210 -6.28 -7.10 -16.73
C ASN A 210 -5.79 -6.57 -15.37
N ASN A 211 -5.14 -7.44 -14.57
CA ASN A 211 -4.64 -7.11 -13.24
C ASN A 211 -3.68 -5.92 -13.23
N GLU A 212 -2.83 -5.78 -14.25
CA GLU A 212 -1.89 -4.67 -14.35
C GLU A 212 -2.62 -3.33 -14.55
N VAL A 213 -3.63 -3.30 -15.43
CA VAL A 213 -4.44 -2.09 -15.65
C VAL A 213 -5.22 -1.72 -14.40
N MET A 214 -5.81 -2.68 -13.71
CA MET A 214 -6.53 -2.44 -12.44
C MET A 214 -5.59 -1.94 -11.35
N LEU A 215 -4.39 -2.54 -11.22
CA LEU A 215 -3.41 -2.11 -10.23
C LEU A 215 -2.87 -0.70 -10.56
N ARG A 216 -2.62 -0.40 -11.83
CA ARG A 216 -2.24 0.96 -12.27
C ARG A 216 -3.29 1.99 -11.91
N ALA A 217 -4.57 1.69 -12.11
CA ALA A 217 -5.66 2.59 -11.73
C ALA A 217 -5.66 2.92 -10.22
N CYS A 218 -5.11 2.06 -9.37
CA CYS A 218 -4.95 2.34 -7.92
C CYS A 218 -3.89 3.41 -7.61
N TYR A 219 -3.02 3.73 -8.56
CA TYR A 219 -1.94 4.71 -8.44
C TYR A 219 -2.09 5.88 -9.41
N GLU A 220 -2.81 5.71 -10.52
CA GLU A 220 -3.00 6.73 -11.54
C GLU A 220 -4.07 7.74 -11.09
N ARG A 221 -3.78 9.01 -11.29
CA ARG A 221 -4.78 10.05 -11.16
C ARG A 221 -5.59 10.12 -12.47
N SER A 222 -6.86 10.55 -12.37
CA SER A 222 -7.74 10.64 -13.53
C SER A 222 -7.09 11.45 -14.67
N GLY A 223 -7.24 10.98 -15.91
CA GLY A 223 -6.72 11.60 -17.12
C GLY A 223 -5.39 11.05 -17.63
N ARG A 224 -4.88 9.93 -17.10
CA ARG A 224 -3.54 9.40 -17.43
C ARG A 224 -3.50 7.91 -17.66
N ALA A 225 -4.27 7.45 -18.60
CA ALA A 225 -4.14 6.07 -19.06
C ALA A 225 -2.85 5.89 -19.88
N THR A 226 -2.25 4.72 -19.78
CA THR A 226 -1.03 4.34 -20.50
C THR A 226 -1.32 3.74 -21.88
N ASP A 227 -2.58 3.50 -22.19
CA ASP A 227 -3.10 2.99 -23.44
C ASP A 227 -3.84 4.12 -24.21
N ILE A 228 -3.77 4.11 -25.52
CA ILE A 228 -4.30 5.20 -26.37
C ILE A 228 -5.81 5.33 -26.22
N LEU A 229 -6.52 4.23 -26.39
CA LEU A 229 -7.98 4.20 -26.29
C LEU A 229 -8.42 4.42 -24.84
N GLY A 230 -7.68 3.86 -23.89
CA GLY A 230 -7.94 4.04 -22.48
C GLY A 230 -7.74 5.48 -22.02
N SER A 231 -6.72 6.19 -22.51
CA SER A 231 -6.50 7.60 -22.15
C SER A 231 -7.63 8.51 -22.64
N LEU A 232 -8.17 8.24 -23.82
CA LEU A 232 -9.35 8.95 -24.32
C LEU A 232 -10.60 8.64 -23.50
N TYR A 233 -10.78 7.39 -23.11
CA TYR A 233 -11.90 6.94 -22.29
C TYR A 233 -11.85 7.56 -20.90
N GLU A 234 -10.71 7.49 -20.23
CA GLU A 234 -10.52 8.02 -18.88
C GLU A 234 -10.64 9.55 -18.81
N ALA A 235 -10.22 10.27 -19.85
CA ALA A 235 -10.44 11.71 -19.95
C ALA A 235 -11.93 12.08 -19.96
N ALA A 236 -12.79 11.20 -20.53
CA ALA A 236 -14.24 11.39 -20.54
C ALA A 236 -14.90 10.85 -19.25
N HIS A 237 -14.34 9.82 -18.63
CA HIS A 237 -14.93 9.10 -17.48
C HIS A 237 -13.85 8.87 -16.40
N PRO A 238 -13.46 9.92 -15.66
CA PRO A 238 -12.41 9.81 -14.65
C PRO A 238 -12.86 8.95 -13.47
N LEU A 239 -12.07 7.94 -13.12
CA LEU A 239 -12.29 7.09 -11.94
C LEU A 239 -11.41 7.60 -10.78
N PRO A 240 -12.00 7.98 -9.63
CA PRO A 240 -11.22 8.34 -8.43
C PRO A 240 -10.35 7.17 -7.96
N VAL A 241 -9.13 7.47 -7.53
CA VAL A 241 -8.14 6.46 -7.10
C VAL A 241 -8.69 5.58 -5.96
N ASP A 242 -9.37 6.17 -4.98
CA ASP A 242 -9.98 5.43 -3.87
C ASP A 242 -11.05 4.44 -4.35
N HIS A 243 -11.82 4.82 -5.40
CA HIS A 243 -12.79 3.91 -6.00
C HIS A 243 -12.10 2.77 -6.74
N ALA A 244 -11.01 3.06 -7.46
CA ALA A 244 -10.19 2.04 -8.12
C ALA A 244 -9.60 1.05 -7.10
N ARG A 245 -9.08 1.51 -5.96
CA ARG A 245 -8.56 0.69 -4.86
C ARG A 245 -9.62 -0.22 -4.26
N ARG A 246 -10.82 0.31 -4.03
CA ARG A 246 -11.97 -0.46 -3.58
C ARG A 246 -12.31 -1.57 -4.57
N ILE A 247 -12.46 -1.24 -5.86
CA ILE A 247 -12.80 -2.21 -6.90
C ILE A 247 -11.69 -3.25 -7.06
N TYR A 248 -10.42 -2.83 -7.03
CA TYR A 248 -9.28 -3.73 -7.08
C TYR A 248 -9.36 -4.80 -5.98
N TYR A 249 -9.62 -4.39 -4.74
CA TYR A 249 -9.79 -5.32 -3.63
C TYR A 249 -11.00 -6.23 -3.83
N GLN A 250 -12.17 -5.68 -4.21
CA GLN A 250 -13.37 -6.47 -4.46
C GLN A 250 -13.19 -7.51 -5.58
N VAL A 251 -12.34 -7.22 -6.57
CA VAL A 251 -12.03 -8.14 -7.67
C VAL A 251 -11.00 -9.19 -7.25
N THR A 252 -9.87 -8.76 -6.68
CA THR A 252 -8.70 -9.63 -6.46
C THR A 252 -8.65 -10.28 -5.08
N GLY A 253 -9.26 -9.67 -4.09
CA GLY A 253 -9.13 -10.04 -2.67
C GLY A 253 -7.79 -9.65 -2.06
N GLN A 254 -6.98 -8.84 -2.75
CA GLN A 254 -5.67 -8.38 -2.28
C GLN A 254 -5.64 -6.85 -2.16
N PRO A 255 -5.21 -6.29 -1.04
CA PRO A 255 -4.97 -4.86 -0.93
C PRO A 255 -3.90 -4.42 -1.94
N PHE A 256 -4.14 -3.30 -2.66
CA PHE A 256 -3.25 -2.86 -3.75
C PHE A 256 -1.81 -2.58 -3.29
N ASN A 257 -1.62 -2.08 -2.07
CA ASN A 257 -0.31 -1.74 -1.49
C ASN A 257 0.48 -2.96 -0.97
N THR A 258 -0.12 -4.15 -0.97
CA THR A 258 0.59 -5.41 -0.68
C THR A 258 1.20 -6.05 -1.92
N VAL A 259 0.83 -5.57 -3.10
CA VAL A 259 1.30 -6.08 -4.38
C VAL A 259 2.45 -5.20 -4.87
N PRO A 260 3.52 -5.78 -5.46
CA PRO A 260 4.61 -5.00 -6.03
C PRO A 260 4.10 -4.00 -7.08
N LEU A 261 4.72 -2.82 -7.12
CA LEU A 261 4.42 -1.81 -8.13
C LEU A 261 4.51 -2.38 -9.54
N PRO A 262 3.57 -2.05 -10.45
CA PRO A 262 3.63 -2.50 -11.83
C PRO A 262 4.95 -2.11 -12.48
N ALA A 263 5.56 -3.01 -13.27
CA ALA A 263 6.76 -2.70 -14.02
C ALA A 263 6.47 -1.54 -14.99
N GLY A 264 7.31 -0.50 -14.97
CA GLY A 264 7.12 0.71 -15.77
C GLY A 264 5.98 1.63 -15.31
N ALA A 265 5.26 1.30 -14.22
CA ALA A 265 4.39 2.27 -13.57
C ALA A 265 5.25 3.41 -13.03
N ARG A 266 5.31 4.51 -13.75
CA ARG A 266 6.05 5.70 -13.38
C ARG A 266 5.07 6.79 -13.07
N ALA A 267 5.37 7.51 -12.02
CA ALA A 267 4.70 8.75 -11.75
C ALA A 267 4.77 9.61 -13.00
N THR A 268 3.65 9.84 -13.59
CA THR A 268 3.53 10.89 -14.57
C THR A 268 3.41 12.19 -13.83
N ILE A 269 4.17 13.19 -14.26
CA ILE A 269 4.11 14.52 -13.64
C ILE A 269 2.67 14.99 -13.63
N SER A 270 2.16 15.30 -12.45
CA SER A 270 0.95 16.08 -12.35
C SER A 270 1.16 17.43 -13.03
N HIS A 271 0.12 18.00 -13.55
CA HIS A 271 0.05 19.41 -13.90
C HIS A 271 0.18 20.28 -12.62
N ALA A 272 1.00 19.83 -11.68
CA ALA A 272 1.30 20.46 -10.42
C ALA A 272 2.05 21.82 -10.57
N GLY A 273 2.33 22.23 -11.80
CA GLY A 273 2.57 23.64 -12.05
C GLY A 273 1.38 24.54 -11.71
N LEU A 274 0.23 23.95 -11.35
CA LEU A 274 -1.00 24.68 -10.98
C LEU A 274 -1.61 24.20 -9.64
N ALA A 275 -1.04 23.18 -8.96
CA ALA A 275 -1.40 22.94 -7.57
C ALA A 275 -0.81 24.09 -6.73
N PRO A 276 -1.62 24.76 -5.90
CA PRO A 276 -1.07 25.76 -5.00
C PRO A 276 0.01 25.09 -4.16
N ASP A 277 1.15 25.75 -4.02
CA ASP A 277 2.24 25.44 -3.11
C ASP A 277 1.62 25.13 -1.73
N ILE A 278 1.24 23.89 -1.48
CA ILE A 278 0.83 23.48 -0.16
C ILE A 278 2.12 23.44 0.64
N ALA A 279 2.37 24.56 1.30
CA ALA A 279 3.40 24.77 2.32
C ALA A 279 4.86 24.75 1.84
N GLY A 280 5.18 25.31 0.68
CA GLY A 280 6.59 25.52 0.29
C GLY A 280 7.43 24.25 0.18
N VAL A 281 6.80 23.09 0.15
CA VAL A 281 7.44 21.83 -0.17
C VAL A 281 7.48 21.75 -1.68
N ASN A 282 8.54 22.26 -2.27
CA ASN A 282 8.98 21.88 -3.61
C ASN A 282 9.38 20.40 -3.56
N ALA A 283 8.42 19.52 -3.38
CA ALA A 283 8.59 18.12 -3.71
C ALA A 283 8.86 18.13 -5.22
N LYS A 284 10.09 17.87 -5.62
CA LYS A 284 10.39 17.50 -7.00
C LYS A 284 9.50 16.32 -7.33
N VAL A 285 8.53 16.59 -8.17
CA VAL A 285 7.41 15.69 -8.48
C VAL A 285 7.93 14.60 -9.41
N GLU A 286 8.76 13.70 -8.93
CA GLU A 286 9.21 12.57 -9.74
C GLU A 286 8.44 11.29 -9.47
N ASP A 287 7.68 11.20 -8.37
CA ASP A 287 6.88 10.02 -8.06
C ASP A 287 5.52 10.42 -7.51
N GLU A 288 4.56 10.66 -8.37
CA GLU A 288 3.16 10.92 -8.01
C GLU A 288 2.49 9.77 -7.24
N PHE A 289 3.06 8.57 -7.31
CA PHE A 289 2.61 7.45 -6.48
C PHE A 289 2.79 7.67 -4.98
N ASP A 290 3.71 8.55 -4.59
CA ASP A 290 3.97 8.87 -3.19
C ASP A 290 3.15 10.05 -2.68
N LEU A 291 2.47 10.77 -3.58
CA LEU A 291 1.71 11.99 -3.26
C LEU A 291 0.24 11.76 -2.91
N ASP A 292 -0.19 10.51 -2.80
CA ASP A 292 -1.51 10.18 -2.25
C ASP A 292 -1.65 10.59 -0.79
N ALA A 293 -0.53 10.82 -0.16
CA ALA A 293 -0.52 11.02 1.25
C ALA A 293 -0.72 12.48 1.57
N ASP A 294 -1.83 12.77 2.19
CA ASP A 294 -1.96 13.88 3.10
C ASP A 294 -0.79 13.80 4.11
N ILE A 295 0.11 14.80 4.10
CA ILE A 295 1.23 14.86 5.04
C ILE A 295 0.66 14.81 6.45
N ALA A 296 1.11 13.87 7.27
CA ALA A 296 0.54 13.54 8.57
C ALA A 296 -0.94 13.08 8.50
N GLY A 297 -1.41 12.63 7.36
CA GLY A 297 -2.68 11.92 7.21
C GLY A 297 -2.69 10.58 7.94
N GLU A 298 -3.87 9.97 8.07
CA GLU A 298 -4.03 8.67 8.76
C GLU A 298 -3.99 7.47 7.81
N THR A 299 -3.91 7.71 6.51
CA THR A 299 -3.87 6.67 5.48
C THR A 299 -2.45 6.28 5.14
N VAL A 300 -2.23 5.00 4.87
CA VAL A 300 -0.99 4.51 4.27
C VAL A 300 -1.19 4.45 2.77
N SER A 301 -0.36 5.18 2.04
CA SER A 301 -0.40 5.24 0.57
C SER A 301 0.20 3.98 -0.09
N GLY A 302 0.31 4.02 -1.41
CA GLY A 302 1.05 3.01 -2.16
C GLY A 302 2.53 2.95 -1.80
N GLN A 303 3.22 1.93 -2.31
CA GLN A 303 4.64 1.72 -2.03
C GLN A 303 5.51 2.87 -2.55
N ALA A 304 6.33 3.46 -1.67
CA ALA A 304 7.32 4.47 -2.00
C ALA A 304 8.54 3.83 -2.67
N ARG A 305 8.90 4.31 -3.88
CA ARG A 305 10.05 3.76 -4.61
C ARG A 305 11.36 4.06 -3.91
N GLY A 306 12.22 3.05 -3.82
CA GLY A 306 13.53 3.16 -3.22
C GLY A 306 13.52 3.20 -1.69
N LEU A 307 12.35 3.15 -1.06
CA LEU A 307 12.24 3.03 0.39
C LEU A 307 12.06 1.57 0.78
N SER A 308 12.88 1.10 1.71
CA SER A 308 12.82 -0.26 2.23
C SER A 308 13.09 -0.31 3.72
N LEU A 309 12.48 -1.26 4.39
CA LEU A 309 12.85 -1.69 5.73
C LEU A 309 14.00 -2.69 5.60
N ALA A 310 15.23 -2.23 5.81
CA ALA A 310 16.43 -3.06 5.64
C ALA A 310 16.56 -4.11 6.74
N LYS A 311 16.12 -3.80 7.98
CA LYS A 311 16.16 -4.71 9.13
C LYS A 311 14.97 -4.43 10.05
N SER A 312 14.35 -5.51 10.53
CA SER A 312 13.34 -5.48 11.58
C SER A 312 13.76 -6.43 12.69
N GLU A 313 13.74 -5.97 13.94
CA GLU A 313 14.25 -6.70 15.08
C GLU A 313 13.36 -6.51 16.31
N LEU A 314 12.87 -7.61 16.85
CA LEU A 314 12.08 -7.68 18.08
C LEU A 314 12.94 -8.28 19.18
N THR A 315 13.17 -7.51 20.22
CA THR A 315 13.84 -7.97 21.45
C THR A 315 12.94 -7.82 22.65
N GLY A 316 13.08 -8.66 23.67
CA GLY A 316 12.20 -8.52 24.82
C GLY A 316 12.53 -9.36 26.03
N LYS A 317 11.81 -9.05 27.12
CA LYS A 317 11.88 -9.77 28.39
C LYS A 317 10.50 -10.28 28.76
N ILE A 318 10.38 -11.58 28.98
CA ILE A 318 9.12 -12.24 29.31
C ILE A 318 9.11 -12.50 30.83
N ASP A 319 8.11 -11.99 31.52
CA ASP A 319 7.74 -12.35 32.88
C ASP A 319 6.41 -13.09 32.84
N SER A 320 6.49 -14.40 32.69
CA SER A 320 5.30 -15.26 32.56
C SER A 320 4.48 -15.37 33.84
N ASP A 321 5.10 -15.17 35.04
CA ASP A 321 4.40 -15.20 36.28
C ASP A 321 3.54 -13.96 36.50
N ALA A 322 3.98 -12.82 36.01
CA ALA A 322 3.20 -11.58 35.95
C ALA A 322 2.26 -11.49 34.73
N LEU A 323 2.34 -12.42 33.78
CA LEU A 323 1.69 -12.35 32.46
C LEU A 323 2.05 -11.08 31.68
N LEU A 324 3.34 -10.77 31.64
CA LEU A 324 3.88 -9.57 30.97
C LEU A 324 5.00 -9.93 30.01
N VAL A 325 5.15 -9.12 28.98
CA VAL A 325 6.35 -9.05 28.17
C VAL A 325 6.65 -7.60 27.80
N ASP A 326 7.90 -7.19 28.03
CA ASP A 326 8.45 -5.95 27.55
C ASP A 326 9.11 -6.19 26.22
N LEU A 327 8.60 -5.57 25.17
CA LEU A 327 9.13 -5.68 23.82
C LEU A 327 9.77 -4.36 23.37
N SER A 328 10.79 -4.49 22.59
CA SER A 328 11.41 -3.41 21.85
C SER A 328 11.47 -3.78 20.38
N TRP A 329 10.80 -3.02 19.53
CA TRP A 329 10.76 -3.26 18.09
C TRP A 329 11.57 -2.20 17.35
N SER A 330 12.62 -2.62 16.68
CA SER A 330 13.55 -1.76 15.94
C SER A 330 13.33 -1.89 14.43
N PHE A 331 13.26 -0.76 13.75
CA PHE A 331 13.05 -0.62 12.31
C PHE A 331 14.21 0.16 11.70
N SER A 332 15.02 -0.49 10.86
CA SER A 332 16.09 0.18 10.11
C SER A 332 15.60 0.47 8.69
N PHE A 333 15.29 1.71 8.38
CA PHE A 333 14.85 2.14 7.06
C PHE A 333 16.04 2.56 6.21
N ALA A 334 16.06 2.13 4.94
CA ALA A 334 17.00 2.55 3.93
C ALA A 334 16.26 3.19 2.76
N ASN A 335 16.75 4.34 2.31
CA ASN A 335 16.26 5.04 1.13
C ASN A 335 17.35 5.09 0.06
N VAL A 336 17.22 4.25 -0.98
CA VAL A 336 18.17 4.21 -2.11
C VAL A 336 17.81 5.18 -3.24
N SER A 337 16.69 5.91 -3.11
CA SER A 337 16.30 6.93 -4.08
C SER A 337 17.13 8.20 -3.92
N SER A 338 17.05 9.10 -4.93
CA SER A 338 17.64 10.44 -4.87
C SER A 338 16.76 11.47 -4.14
N TYR A 339 15.59 11.05 -3.64
CA TYR A 339 14.58 11.91 -3.03
C TYR A 339 14.33 11.54 -1.57
N GLU A 340 13.90 12.53 -0.82
CA GLU A 340 13.36 12.32 0.54
C GLU A 340 12.08 11.50 0.47
N ARG A 341 11.92 10.52 1.37
CA ARG A 341 10.75 9.64 1.45
C ARG A 341 10.13 9.71 2.83
N GLU A 342 8.82 9.48 2.91
CA GLU A 342 8.13 9.27 4.17
C GLU A 342 7.93 7.77 4.39
N ALA A 343 8.37 7.23 5.53
CA ALA A 343 8.04 5.89 5.97
C ALA A 343 6.74 5.92 6.77
N ARG A 344 5.73 5.15 6.32
CA ARG A 344 4.46 4.97 7.02
C ARG A 344 4.14 3.50 7.20
N ALA A 345 3.72 3.14 8.41
CA ALA A 345 3.22 1.81 8.71
C ALA A 345 2.09 1.85 9.73
N LYS A 346 1.05 1.05 9.50
CA LYS A 346 0.11 0.66 10.55
C LYS A 346 0.59 -0.63 11.19
N LEU A 347 0.71 -0.62 12.50
CA LEU A 347 1.17 -1.73 13.32
C LEU A 347 -0.01 -2.29 14.10
N LEU A 348 -0.16 -3.60 14.11
CA LEU A 348 -1.09 -4.30 14.99
C LEU A 348 -0.31 -4.79 16.22
N LEU A 349 -0.73 -4.36 17.36
CA LEU A 349 -0.18 -4.76 18.66
C LEU A 349 -0.89 -6.02 19.18
N PRO A 350 -0.25 -6.79 20.05
CA PRO A 350 -0.95 -7.80 20.84
C PRO A 350 -2.13 -7.17 21.60
N PRO A 351 -3.26 -7.87 21.77
CA PRO A 351 -4.43 -7.31 22.44
C PRO A 351 -4.13 -6.75 23.82
N GLY A 352 -4.49 -5.50 24.06
CA GLY A 352 -4.24 -4.79 25.30
C GLY A 352 -2.80 -4.29 25.50
N ALA A 353 -1.92 -4.41 24.51
CA ALA A 353 -0.59 -3.84 24.55
C ALA A 353 -0.61 -2.31 24.46
N VAL A 354 0.38 -1.67 25.06
CA VAL A 354 0.55 -0.21 25.02
C VAL A 354 1.97 0.18 24.65
N ILE A 355 2.11 1.24 23.87
CA ILE A 355 3.43 1.82 23.56
C ILE A 355 3.87 2.68 24.73
N THR A 356 5.06 2.39 25.24
CA THR A 356 5.68 3.01 26.42
C THR A 356 6.80 3.98 26.05
N GLY A 357 7.15 4.06 24.76
CA GLY A 357 8.15 4.97 24.26
C GLY A 357 8.47 4.75 22.78
N ALA A 358 9.07 5.77 22.17
CA ALA A 358 9.63 5.69 20.85
C ALA A 358 10.94 6.48 20.78
N THR A 359 11.87 6.06 19.94
CA THR A 359 13.16 6.73 19.75
C THR A 359 13.50 6.75 18.26
N LEU A 360 13.99 7.87 17.78
CA LEU A 360 14.51 8.03 16.43
C LEU A 360 16.02 8.21 16.52
N THR A 361 16.78 7.38 15.81
CA THR A 361 18.24 7.50 15.73
C THR A 361 18.64 7.98 14.35
N ILE A 362 19.34 9.12 14.30
CA ILE A 362 19.85 9.74 13.08
C ILE A 362 21.35 9.94 13.24
N ASP A 363 22.12 9.48 12.27
CA ASP A 363 23.59 9.57 12.26
C ASP A 363 24.24 9.06 13.59
N GLY A 364 23.60 8.08 14.23
CA GLY A 364 24.06 7.45 15.49
C GLY A 364 23.65 8.17 16.78
N VAL A 365 22.89 9.27 16.69
CA VAL A 365 22.36 9.98 17.86
C VAL A 365 20.91 9.59 18.10
N GLU A 366 20.61 9.18 19.33
CA GLU A 366 19.25 8.80 19.74
C GLU A 366 18.45 10.03 20.20
N HIS A 367 17.27 10.19 19.64
CA HIS A 367 16.31 11.23 19.97
C HIS A 367 15.05 10.56 20.54
N PRO A 368 14.82 10.58 21.85
CA PRO A 368 13.60 10.04 22.44
C PRO A 368 12.41 10.91 22.09
N ALA A 369 11.27 10.29 21.82
CA ALA A 369 10.02 10.98 21.55
C ALA A 369 9.39 11.50 22.85
N GLU A 370 8.84 12.71 22.78
CA GLU A 370 7.99 13.26 23.85
C GLU A 370 6.56 12.74 23.70
N ILE A 371 5.95 12.38 24.82
CA ILE A 371 4.52 12.06 24.85
C ILE A 371 3.74 13.34 25.11
N MET A 372 2.82 13.63 24.22
CA MET A 372 1.97 14.82 24.34
C MET A 372 0.57 14.56 23.79
N LEU A 373 -0.35 15.50 24.04
CA LEU A 373 -1.71 15.46 23.52
C LEU A 373 -1.72 15.18 22.00
N ARG A 374 -2.51 14.24 21.56
CA ARG A 374 -2.57 13.76 20.15
C ARG A 374 -2.68 14.90 19.13
N LYS A 375 -3.59 15.86 19.36
CA LYS A 375 -3.76 17.02 18.46
C LYS A 375 -2.50 17.89 18.39
N LYS A 376 -1.85 18.12 19.54
CA LYS A 376 -0.61 18.89 19.63
C LYS A 376 0.53 18.17 18.93
N ALA A 377 0.71 16.88 19.18
CA ALA A 377 1.73 16.04 18.54
C ALA A 377 1.61 16.08 17.00
N ARG A 378 0.38 15.93 16.45
CA ARG A 378 0.13 16.03 15.02
C ARG A 378 0.49 17.41 14.47
N THR A 379 0.12 18.50 15.16
CA THR A 379 0.47 19.86 14.74
C THR A 379 1.98 20.05 14.70
N VAL A 380 2.68 19.59 15.72
CA VAL A 380 4.15 19.66 15.80
C VAL A 380 4.79 18.83 14.69
N TYR A 381 4.29 17.61 14.43
CA TYR A 381 4.78 16.77 13.34
C TYR A 381 4.65 17.47 11.99
N VAL A 382 3.46 18.00 11.65
CA VAL A 382 3.24 18.74 10.39
C VAL A 382 4.17 19.93 10.26
N GLN A 383 4.34 20.73 11.33
CA GLN A 383 5.27 21.87 11.32
C GLN A 383 6.73 21.45 11.12
N SER A 384 7.13 20.32 11.70
CA SER A 384 8.49 19.77 11.56
C SER A 384 8.73 19.20 10.17
N VAL A 385 7.72 18.54 9.57
CA VAL A 385 7.76 18.06 8.17
C VAL A 385 7.97 19.24 7.22
N VAL A 386 7.21 20.34 7.38
CA VAL A 386 7.37 21.56 6.57
C VAL A 386 8.79 22.13 6.68
N LYS A 387 9.39 22.07 7.88
CA LYS A 387 10.77 22.53 8.13
C LYS A 387 11.83 21.49 7.76
N ARG A 388 11.46 20.29 7.32
CA ARG A 388 12.36 19.14 7.02
C ARG A 388 13.25 18.74 8.21
N GLN A 389 12.68 18.67 9.40
CA GLN A 389 13.39 18.44 10.67
C GLN A 389 13.36 16.97 11.12
N ASN A 390 13.21 16.02 10.23
CA ASN A 390 13.18 14.57 10.50
C ASN A 390 12.27 14.17 11.68
N PRO A 391 10.98 14.54 11.71
CA PRO A 391 10.10 14.14 12.80
C PRO A 391 9.71 12.66 12.70
N LEU A 392 9.50 12.05 13.88
CA LEU A 392 8.79 10.78 14.06
C LEU A 392 7.46 11.06 14.77
N LEU A 393 6.37 10.48 14.28
CA LEU A 393 5.08 10.48 14.96
C LEU A 393 4.59 9.05 15.12
N VAL A 394 4.19 8.69 16.34
CA VAL A 394 3.56 7.41 16.67
C VAL A 394 2.25 7.69 17.40
N SER A 395 1.13 7.27 16.81
CA SER A 395 -0.22 7.52 17.33
C SER A 395 -1.09 6.28 17.20
N THR A 396 -2.06 6.11 18.09
CA THR A 396 -3.09 5.08 17.90
C THR A 396 -4.00 5.43 16.72
N CYS A 397 -4.42 4.45 15.94
CA CYS A 397 -5.34 4.65 14.82
C CYS A 397 -6.57 3.72 14.85
N GLY A 398 -6.63 2.80 15.79
CA GLY A 398 -7.73 1.85 16.02
C GLY A 398 -7.50 1.08 17.31
N PRO A 399 -8.39 0.15 17.67
CA PRO A 399 -8.18 -0.77 18.79
C PRO A 399 -6.93 -1.62 18.57
N ASP A 400 -5.93 -1.53 19.46
CA ASP A 400 -4.60 -2.17 19.36
C ASP A 400 -3.86 -1.83 18.06
N GLU A 401 -4.22 -0.73 17.38
CA GLU A 401 -3.62 -0.32 16.12
C GLU A 401 -2.88 1.01 16.27
N VAL A 402 -1.69 1.08 15.67
CA VAL A 402 -0.80 2.22 15.78
C VAL A 402 -0.27 2.63 14.41
N LEU A 403 -0.35 3.91 14.11
CA LEU A 403 0.28 4.52 12.94
C LEU A 403 1.65 5.10 13.32
N MET A 404 2.67 4.64 12.63
CA MET A 404 4.04 5.17 12.68
C MET A 404 4.32 5.95 11.40
N GLN A 405 4.81 7.19 11.54
CA GLN A 405 5.16 8.07 10.43
C GLN A 405 6.51 8.72 10.70
N CYS A 406 7.40 8.71 9.70
CA CYS A 406 8.71 9.34 9.78
C CYS A 406 9.08 10.02 8.46
N PHE A 407 9.32 11.33 8.48
CA PHE A 407 9.74 12.11 7.31
C PHE A 407 10.79 13.16 7.70
N PRO A 408 11.80 13.40 6.86
CA PRO A 408 12.19 12.55 5.75
C PRO A 408 13.05 11.37 6.19
N VAL A 409 12.95 10.26 5.42
CA VAL A 409 14.05 9.29 5.33
C VAL A 409 15.00 9.86 4.27
N PRO A 410 16.22 10.33 4.64
CA PRO A 410 17.06 11.07 3.71
C PRO A 410 17.55 10.19 2.55
N PRO A 411 17.82 10.78 1.37
CA PRO A 411 18.38 10.09 0.22
C PRO A 411 19.70 9.39 0.56
N GLN A 412 19.85 8.15 0.10
CA GLN A 412 21.10 7.36 0.27
C GLN A 412 21.54 7.16 1.73
N LYS A 413 20.61 7.32 2.69
CA LYS A 413 20.87 7.14 4.13
C LYS A 413 19.96 6.10 4.75
N THR A 414 20.33 5.72 5.97
CA THR A 414 19.52 4.87 6.84
C THR A 414 19.12 5.62 8.10
N ILE A 415 17.93 5.33 8.60
CA ILE A 415 17.46 5.78 9.91
C ILE A 415 17.01 4.59 10.74
N LEU A 416 17.10 4.68 12.05
CA LEU A 416 16.65 3.65 12.97
C LEU A 416 15.53 4.20 13.85
N ILE A 417 14.39 3.52 13.85
CA ILE A 417 13.27 3.79 14.75
C ILE A 417 13.16 2.62 15.74
N LYS A 418 12.97 2.92 16.99
CA LYS A 418 12.75 1.94 18.05
C LYS A 418 11.46 2.28 18.78
N ILE A 419 10.56 1.30 18.93
CA ILE A 419 9.30 1.42 19.65
C ILE A 419 9.34 0.45 20.83
N SER A 420 9.05 0.94 22.03
CA SER A 420 8.97 0.14 23.26
C SER A 420 7.50 -0.14 23.60
N LEU A 421 7.20 -1.35 24.03
CA LEU A 421 5.85 -1.87 24.26
C LEU A 421 5.81 -2.64 25.56
N ALA A 422 4.75 -2.41 26.34
CA ALA A 422 4.33 -3.32 27.40
C ALA A 422 3.13 -4.13 26.91
N CYS A 423 3.25 -5.46 26.91
CA CYS A 423 2.23 -6.33 26.36
C CYS A 423 1.77 -7.35 27.40
N PRO A 424 0.46 -7.56 27.56
CA PRO A 424 -0.05 -8.66 28.37
C PRO A 424 0.12 -9.99 27.64
N LEU A 425 0.37 -11.07 28.38
CA LEU A 425 0.39 -12.44 27.87
C LEU A 425 -0.99 -13.08 28.04
N ALA A 426 -1.39 -13.87 27.07
CA ALA A 426 -2.60 -14.69 27.18
C ALA A 426 -2.31 -16.01 27.90
N LEU A 427 -3.16 -16.40 28.87
CA LEU A 427 -3.10 -17.72 29.48
C LEU A 427 -3.62 -18.78 28.51
N ILE A 428 -2.76 -19.77 28.19
CA ILE A 428 -3.17 -20.97 27.45
C ILE A 428 -3.87 -21.93 28.45
N ASP A 429 -3.20 -22.19 29.54
CA ASP A 429 -3.65 -23.00 30.67
C ASP A 429 -3.07 -22.45 31.99
N ASP A 430 -3.16 -23.19 33.11
CA ASP A 430 -2.75 -22.67 34.41
C ASP A 430 -1.23 -22.54 34.57
N ASP A 431 -0.44 -23.29 33.80
CA ASP A 431 1.00 -23.35 33.86
C ASP A 431 1.73 -22.81 32.60
N ARG A 432 0.98 -22.29 31.60
CA ARG A 432 1.55 -21.76 30.36
C ARG A 432 0.90 -20.46 29.90
N ALA A 433 1.73 -19.55 29.46
CA ALA A 433 1.33 -18.30 28.83
C ALA A 433 1.80 -18.24 27.38
N ALA A 434 0.99 -17.63 26.53
CA ALA A 434 1.26 -17.39 25.11
C ALA A 434 1.87 -16.01 24.91
N VAL A 435 2.93 -15.92 24.12
CA VAL A 435 3.58 -14.69 23.71
C VAL A 435 3.19 -14.37 22.27
N SER A 436 2.33 -13.40 22.09
CA SER A 436 2.00 -12.84 20.76
C SER A 436 2.92 -11.66 20.48
N LEU A 437 3.36 -11.53 19.22
CA LEU A 437 4.24 -10.45 18.78
C LEU A 437 3.47 -9.44 17.92
N PRO A 438 3.87 -8.15 17.94
CA PRO A 438 3.30 -7.16 17.05
C PRO A 438 3.68 -7.44 15.59
N THR A 439 2.84 -6.99 14.66
CA THR A 439 3.08 -7.15 13.22
C THR A 439 2.72 -5.90 12.43
N ILE A 440 3.25 -5.79 11.22
CA ILE A 440 2.90 -4.69 10.30
C ILE A 440 1.66 -5.10 9.51
N MET A 441 0.57 -4.33 9.65
CA MET A 441 -0.69 -4.53 8.91
C MET A 441 -0.64 -3.91 7.52
N GLU A 442 -0.12 -2.68 7.46
CA GLU A 442 -0.10 -1.87 6.25
C GLU A 442 1.17 -1.02 6.21
N LYS A 443 1.74 -0.82 5.03
CA LYS A 443 3.00 -0.11 4.85
C LYS A 443 3.16 0.46 3.44
N ASN A 444 3.95 1.52 3.33
CA ASN A 444 4.32 2.14 2.05
C ASN A 444 5.77 1.84 1.61
N PHE A 445 6.41 0.84 2.16
CA PHE A 445 7.80 0.47 1.87
C PHE A 445 7.94 -1.03 1.62
N VAL A 446 9.04 -1.43 0.99
CA VAL A 446 9.39 -2.85 0.86
C VAL A 446 9.95 -3.35 2.19
N GLN A 447 9.46 -4.48 2.69
CA GLN A 447 9.95 -5.09 3.93
C GLN A 447 10.76 -6.36 3.65
N PRO A 448 11.68 -6.78 4.56
CA PRO A 448 12.37 -8.05 4.47
C PRO A 448 11.37 -9.20 4.65
N GLU A 449 11.73 -10.39 4.18
CA GLU A 449 10.90 -11.59 4.30
C GLU A 449 10.82 -12.11 5.74
N SER A 450 11.78 -11.76 6.58
CA SER A 450 11.86 -12.21 7.97
C SER A 450 12.18 -11.08 8.95
N VAL A 451 11.78 -11.30 10.21
CA VAL A 451 12.04 -10.44 11.37
C VAL A 451 12.93 -11.20 12.35
N SER A 452 14.00 -10.57 12.82
CA SER A 452 14.84 -11.10 13.89
C SER A 452 14.09 -11.03 15.23
N VAL A 453 14.15 -12.10 16.02
CA VAL A 453 13.54 -12.19 17.35
C VAL A 453 14.57 -12.63 18.36
N ASP A 454 14.58 -12.00 19.55
CA ASP A 454 15.42 -12.34 20.69
C ASP A 454 14.68 -12.05 21.99
N LEU A 455 14.16 -13.10 22.65
CA LEU A 455 13.34 -13.01 23.83
C LEU A 455 13.96 -13.78 24.99
N ALA A 456 14.16 -13.13 26.13
CA ALA A 456 14.70 -13.71 27.34
C ALA A 456 13.64 -13.88 28.43
N SER A 457 13.78 -14.93 29.24
CA SER A 457 12.86 -15.20 30.37
C SER A 457 13.56 -15.87 31.55
N PRO A 458 13.13 -15.59 32.78
CA PRO A 458 13.53 -16.39 33.93
C PRO A 458 12.94 -17.81 33.91
N ASN A 459 11.78 -17.98 33.27
CA ASN A 459 11.06 -19.24 33.17
C ASN A 459 11.27 -19.91 31.80
N LYS A 460 11.08 -21.24 31.75
CA LYS A 460 11.30 -22.04 30.55
C LYS A 460 10.44 -21.56 29.38
N LEU A 461 11.09 -21.37 28.23
CA LEU A 461 10.47 -21.02 26.98
C LEU A 461 10.40 -22.21 26.02
N THR A 462 9.40 -22.20 25.15
CA THR A 462 9.25 -23.12 24.02
C THR A 462 8.99 -22.30 22.78
N GLY A 463 9.86 -22.41 21.77
CA GLY A 463 9.59 -21.84 20.43
C GLY A 463 8.53 -22.68 19.73
N LEU A 464 7.48 -22.05 19.23
CA LEU A 464 6.39 -22.69 18.50
C LEU A 464 6.59 -22.61 16.98
N ASP A 465 7.44 -21.71 16.52
CA ASP A 465 7.84 -21.59 15.13
C ASP A 465 9.20 -22.26 14.87
N LYS A 466 9.35 -22.83 13.66
CA LYS A 466 10.57 -23.55 13.25
C LYS A 466 11.81 -22.67 13.12
N GLY A 467 11.60 -21.36 12.89
CA GLY A 467 12.67 -20.36 12.79
C GLY A 467 13.28 -19.97 14.13
N LEU A 468 12.72 -20.43 15.25
CA LEU A 468 13.15 -20.07 16.60
C LEU A 468 13.91 -21.21 17.29
N VAL A 469 15.01 -20.86 17.93
CA VAL A 469 15.84 -21.78 18.70
C VAL A 469 15.86 -21.37 20.17
N VAL A 470 15.65 -22.34 21.07
CA VAL A 470 15.73 -22.13 22.51
C VAL A 470 17.15 -22.39 22.98
N ALA A 471 17.75 -21.41 23.64
CA ALA A 471 19.05 -21.52 24.30
C ALA A 471 18.88 -21.41 25.82
N VAL A 472 19.78 -22.05 26.56
CA VAL A 472 19.85 -21.93 28.02
C VAL A 472 21.18 -21.33 28.38
N SER A 473 21.16 -20.23 29.12
CA SER A 473 22.34 -19.47 29.55
C SER A 473 22.39 -19.34 31.08
N ALA A 474 23.29 -18.54 31.61
CA ALA A 474 23.38 -18.28 33.03
C ALA A 474 22.28 -17.29 33.51
N ALA A 475 21.86 -17.42 34.78
CA ALA A 475 20.93 -16.46 35.41
C ALA A 475 21.42 -15.00 35.26
N PRO A 476 20.53 -13.99 35.31
CA PRO A 476 19.14 -14.05 35.79
C PRO A 476 18.06 -14.42 34.77
N MET A 477 18.37 -14.46 33.48
CA MET A 477 17.47 -14.82 32.40
C MET A 477 17.99 -16.07 31.69
N PRO A 478 17.82 -17.27 32.29
CA PRO A 478 18.46 -18.47 31.77
C PRO A 478 17.89 -18.97 30.46
N TYR A 479 16.67 -18.63 30.12
CA TYR A 479 16.03 -19.08 28.89
C TYR A 479 15.97 -17.95 27.89
N ASN A 480 16.42 -18.23 26.68
CA ASN A 480 16.41 -17.33 25.56
C ASN A 480 15.84 -18.04 24.34
N VAL A 481 14.94 -17.39 23.62
CA VAL A 481 14.44 -17.81 22.32
C VAL A 481 14.90 -16.81 21.28
N SER A 482 15.69 -17.23 20.31
CA SER A 482 16.18 -16.35 19.28
C SER A 482 16.09 -17.01 17.90
N GLY A 483 16.02 -16.18 16.83
CA GLY A 483 15.97 -16.65 15.46
C GLY A 483 15.35 -15.66 14.51
N HIS A 484 14.87 -16.17 13.38
CA HIS A 484 14.19 -15.40 12.35
C HIS A 484 12.80 -15.96 12.12
N LEU A 485 11.81 -15.09 12.18
CA LEU A 485 10.42 -15.41 11.89
C LEU A 485 10.06 -14.86 10.51
N ASP A 486 9.44 -15.69 9.67
CA ASP A 486 8.85 -15.22 8.43
C ASP A 486 7.74 -14.21 8.72
N VAL A 487 7.67 -13.14 7.92
CA VAL A 487 6.59 -12.14 8.04
C VAL A 487 5.22 -12.78 7.88
N SER A 488 5.09 -13.80 7.04
CA SER A 488 3.86 -14.57 6.89
C SER A 488 3.46 -15.31 8.17
N SER A 489 4.41 -15.83 8.94
CA SER A 489 4.15 -16.45 10.26
C SER A 489 3.60 -15.44 11.26
N LEU A 490 4.23 -14.26 11.36
CA LEU A 490 3.73 -13.15 12.19
C LEU A 490 2.33 -12.70 11.76
N GLY A 491 2.08 -12.66 10.45
CA GLY A 491 0.80 -12.29 9.86
C GLY A 491 -0.35 -13.23 10.25
N THR A 492 -0.09 -14.45 10.71
CA THR A 492 -1.13 -15.37 11.22
C THR A 492 -1.65 -15.00 12.60
N LEU A 493 -1.02 -14.03 13.28
CA LEU A 493 -1.33 -13.56 14.65
C LEU A 493 -1.22 -14.64 15.73
N ARG A 494 -0.80 -15.85 15.40
CA ARG A 494 -0.59 -16.93 16.36
C ARG A 494 0.57 -16.62 17.28
N SER A 495 0.51 -17.16 18.48
CA SER A 495 1.63 -17.11 19.40
C SER A 495 2.85 -17.85 18.83
N VAL A 496 4.01 -17.24 18.91
CA VAL A 496 5.26 -17.81 18.37
C VAL A 496 6.13 -18.41 19.47
N VAL A 497 5.85 -18.08 20.74
CA VAL A 497 6.54 -18.57 21.92
C VAL A 497 5.54 -18.87 23.02
N SER A 498 5.74 -19.96 23.72
CA SER A 498 5.04 -20.32 24.96
C SER A 498 6.01 -20.26 26.12
N ALA A 499 5.59 -19.66 27.21
CA ALA A 499 6.36 -19.54 28.46
C ALA A 499 5.71 -20.34 29.59
N VAL A 500 6.47 -21.13 30.30
CA VAL A 500 6.02 -21.81 31.52
C VAL A 500 5.87 -20.78 32.63
N ARG A 501 4.87 -20.94 33.47
CA ARG A 501 4.63 -20.09 34.67
C ARG A 501 4.35 -20.93 35.90
N ASP A 502 4.51 -20.32 37.07
CA ASP A 502 4.10 -20.92 38.34
C ASP A 502 2.57 -20.79 38.52
N PRO A 503 1.80 -21.91 38.52
CA PRO A 503 0.37 -21.85 38.71
C PRO A 503 -0.06 -21.40 40.10
N GLN A 504 0.86 -21.37 41.05
CA GLN A 504 0.63 -20.85 42.42
C GLN A 504 0.72 -19.32 42.47
N CYS A 505 1.36 -18.70 41.49
CA CYS A 505 1.39 -17.26 41.40
C CYS A 505 0.01 -16.73 40.99
N LYS A 506 -0.73 -16.19 41.97
CA LYS A 506 -2.10 -15.65 41.74
C LYS A 506 -2.13 -14.14 41.64
N THR A 507 -1.07 -13.47 42.07
CA THR A 507 -0.97 -12.01 42.11
C THR A 507 0.43 -11.59 41.68
N ALA A 508 0.52 -10.60 40.75
CA ALA A 508 1.76 -9.90 40.49
C ALA A 508 1.62 -8.45 40.93
N PHE A 509 2.72 -7.83 41.36
CA PHE A 509 2.72 -6.44 41.81
C PHE A 509 3.99 -5.70 41.42
N CYS A 510 3.88 -4.38 41.31
CA CYS A 510 5.04 -3.47 41.25
C CYS A 510 4.82 -2.23 42.11
N LYS A 511 5.91 -1.67 42.64
CA LYS A 511 5.89 -0.35 43.28
C LYS A 511 5.82 0.69 42.15
N ASN A 512 4.81 1.56 42.18
CA ASN A 512 4.56 2.53 41.12
C ASN A 512 5.59 3.68 41.17
N SER A 513 6.56 3.70 40.27
CA SER A 513 7.56 4.78 40.19
C SER A 513 7.02 6.08 39.60
N PHE A 514 5.93 6.01 38.84
CA PHE A 514 5.35 7.16 38.14
C PHE A 514 4.60 8.11 39.11
N ASP A 515 4.19 7.62 40.28
CA ASP A 515 3.59 8.44 41.32
C ASP A 515 4.57 8.79 42.47
N GLY A 516 5.86 8.54 42.23
CA GLY A 516 6.91 8.70 43.24
C GLY A 516 6.95 7.56 44.27
N GLY A 517 6.40 6.40 43.96
CA GLY A 517 6.40 5.21 44.79
C GLY A 517 5.39 5.25 45.95
N LYS A 518 4.34 6.03 45.81
CA LYS A 518 3.25 6.17 46.81
C LYS A 518 2.28 5.01 46.80
N THR A 519 2.13 4.36 45.66
CA THR A 519 1.22 3.21 45.50
C THR A 519 1.92 1.97 44.99
N ILE A 520 1.27 0.84 45.20
CA ILE A 520 1.58 -0.45 44.56
C ILE A 520 0.46 -0.76 43.60
N VAL A 521 0.83 -1.14 42.38
CA VAL A 521 -0.12 -1.69 41.44
C VAL A 521 -0.07 -3.21 41.54
N GLU A 522 -1.24 -3.81 41.77
CA GLU A 522 -1.43 -5.27 41.77
C GLU A 522 -2.24 -5.69 40.57
N ARG A 523 -1.88 -6.84 40.01
CA ARG A 523 -2.64 -7.56 38.99
C ARG A 523 -2.99 -8.96 39.51
N ARG A 524 -4.25 -9.29 39.49
CA ARG A 524 -4.72 -10.64 39.76
C ARG A 524 -4.54 -11.50 38.52
N ILE A 525 -3.86 -12.62 38.66
CA ILE A 525 -3.65 -13.59 37.58
C ILE A 525 -4.81 -14.57 37.59
N ALA A 526 -5.70 -14.43 36.65
CA ALA A 526 -6.86 -15.27 36.45
C ALA A 526 -7.09 -15.54 34.96
N ARG A 527 -7.73 -16.65 34.65
CA ARG A 527 -8.19 -16.90 33.29
C ARG A 527 -9.30 -15.91 32.94
N GLU A 528 -9.34 -15.50 31.68
CA GLU A 528 -10.41 -14.65 31.17
C GLU A 528 -11.79 -15.22 31.48
N SER A 529 -12.68 -14.36 31.97
CA SER A 529 -14.07 -14.67 32.23
C SER A 529 -14.93 -13.58 31.62
N ASN A 530 -15.76 -13.94 30.67
CA ASN A 530 -16.67 -13.04 29.98
C ASN A 530 -18.12 -13.44 30.27
N LYS A 531 -19.03 -12.46 30.26
CA LYS A 531 -20.46 -12.75 30.38
C LYS A 531 -20.92 -13.57 29.19
N ALA A 532 -21.49 -14.76 29.44
CA ALA A 532 -22.00 -15.64 28.39
C ALA A 532 -23.17 -14.99 27.65
N PRO A 533 -23.11 -14.87 26.30
CA PRO A 533 -24.30 -14.47 25.53
C PRO A 533 -25.31 -15.62 25.49
N ARG A 534 -26.60 -15.30 25.41
CA ARG A 534 -27.65 -16.29 25.12
C ARG A 534 -27.87 -16.44 23.60
N LYS A 535 -27.60 -15.38 22.86
CA LYS A 535 -27.66 -15.35 21.39
C LYS A 535 -26.33 -14.84 20.84
N LEU A 536 -25.81 -15.55 19.82
CA LEU A 536 -24.57 -15.18 19.16
C LEU A 536 -24.83 -14.93 17.67
N LEU A 537 -24.53 -13.71 17.22
CA LEU A 537 -24.58 -13.31 15.80
C LEU A 537 -23.18 -13.47 15.24
N ILE A 538 -22.99 -14.42 14.32
CA ILE A 538 -21.68 -14.74 13.77
C ILE A 538 -21.58 -14.18 12.35
N ILE A 539 -20.57 -13.39 12.10
CA ILE A 539 -20.16 -12.90 10.79
C ILE A 539 -18.88 -13.63 10.40
N VAL A 540 -18.89 -14.26 9.23
CA VAL A 540 -17.68 -14.79 8.61
C VAL A 540 -17.45 -14.04 7.31
N ASP A 541 -16.27 -13.43 7.18
CA ASP A 541 -15.83 -12.78 5.95
C ASP A 541 -15.69 -13.81 4.82
N GLY A 542 -16.31 -13.54 3.67
CA GLY A 542 -16.30 -14.37 2.47
C GLY A 542 -15.23 -14.00 1.46
N SER A 543 -14.26 -13.19 1.83
CA SER A 543 -13.12 -12.82 0.97
C SER A 543 -12.29 -14.04 0.58
N LYS A 544 -11.69 -14.01 -0.59
CA LYS A 544 -10.96 -15.13 -1.20
C LYS A 544 -9.88 -15.73 -0.28
N PHE A 545 -9.15 -14.92 0.45
CA PHE A 545 -8.10 -15.40 1.37
C PHE A 545 -8.65 -16.20 2.56
N MET A 546 -9.90 -15.97 2.97
CA MET A 546 -10.56 -16.69 4.07
C MET A 546 -10.81 -18.18 3.75
N ALA A 547 -10.77 -18.55 2.47
CA ALA A 547 -10.94 -19.96 2.04
C ALA A 547 -9.94 -20.90 2.73
N ALA A 548 -8.70 -20.42 2.99
CA ALA A 548 -7.66 -21.20 3.67
C ALA A 548 -8.03 -21.56 5.12
N TYR A 549 -8.90 -20.77 5.75
CA TYR A 549 -9.25 -20.87 7.17
C TYR A 549 -10.64 -21.50 7.40
N ALA A 550 -11.43 -21.65 6.35
CA ALA A 550 -12.83 -22.11 6.43
C ALA A 550 -13.01 -23.42 7.20
N THR A 551 -12.09 -24.37 7.02
CA THR A 551 -12.13 -25.68 7.70
C THR A 551 -11.86 -25.55 9.20
N GLU A 552 -10.88 -24.76 9.61
CA GLU A 552 -10.56 -24.51 11.02
C GLU A 552 -11.67 -23.71 11.70
N ILE A 553 -12.23 -22.69 11.01
CA ILE A 553 -13.37 -21.92 11.50
C ILE A 553 -14.58 -22.85 11.74
N ALA A 554 -14.95 -23.66 10.76
CA ALA A 554 -16.08 -24.58 10.89
C ALA A 554 -15.85 -25.61 12.02
N LYS A 555 -14.61 -26.06 12.22
CA LYS A 555 -14.26 -26.96 13.32
C LYS A 555 -14.43 -26.25 14.68
N GLY A 556 -13.94 -25.02 14.82
CA GLY A 556 -14.09 -24.24 16.03
C GLY A 556 -15.53 -23.88 16.35
N LEU A 557 -16.34 -23.55 15.35
CA LEU A 557 -17.77 -23.28 15.53
C LEU A 557 -18.56 -24.49 16.03
N LYS A 558 -18.14 -25.72 15.72
CA LYS A 558 -18.77 -26.96 16.23
C LYS A 558 -18.62 -27.15 17.74
N SER A 559 -17.68 -26.47 18.39
CA SER A 559 -17.50 -26.53 19.86
C SER A 559 -18.41 -25.56 20.61
N LEU A 560 -19.28 -24.80 19.94
CA LEU A 560 -20.29 -23.95 20.58
C LEU A 560 -21.25 -24.75 21.44
N SER A 561 -21.67 -24.14 22.56
CA SER A 561 -22.66 -24.79 23.45
C SER A 561 -23.97 -25.08 22.73
N PRO A 562 -24.52 -26.30 22.88
CA PRO A 562 -25.84 -26.66 22.28
C PRO A 562 -26.99 -25.73 22.69
N SER A 563 -26.93 -25.14 23.86
CA SER A 563 -27.96 -24.24 24.38
C SER A 563 -27.96 -22.86 23.78
N LEU A 564 -26.89 -22.51 22.99
CA LEU A 564 -26.73 -21.19 22.40
C LEU A 564 -27.64 -21.01 21.19
N SER A 565 -28.34 -19.88 21.13
CA SER A 565 -29.02 -19.44 19.90
C SER A 565 -27.99 -18.77 18.98
N VAL A 566 -27.88 -19.26 17.76
CA VAL A 566 -26.86 -18.81 16.80
C VAL A 566 -27.52 -18.32 15.52
N GLU A 567 -27.04 -17.20 15.00
CA GLU A 567 -27.28 -16.75 13.63
C GLU A 567 -25.94 -16.62 12.92
N LEU A 568 -25.65 -17.51 11.96
CA LEU A 568 -24.41 -17.57 11.21
C LEU A 568 -24.62 -16.98 9.82
N ARG A 569 -23.85 -15.92 9.50
CA ARG A 569 -23.84 -15.28 8.19
C ARG A 569 -22.46 -15.34 7.54
N LEU A 570 -22.43 -15.69 6.26
CA LEU A 570 -21.28 -15.57 5.38
C LEU A 570 -21.47 -14.32 4.52
N ILE A 571 -20.52 -13.37 4.60
CA ILE A 571 -20.52 -12.12 3.85
C ILE A 571 -19.77 -12.33 2.55
N GLY A 572 -20.48 -12.45 1.45
CA GLY A 572 -19.95 -12.53 0.09
C GLY A 572 -20.55 -11.44 -0.77
N ASP A 573 -20.47 -11.58 -2.10
CA ASP A 573 -21.19 -10.71 -3.04
C ASP A 573 -22.69 -10.60 -2.70
N GLU A 574 -23.20 -11.64 -2.07
CA GLU A 574 -24.50 -11.70 -1.42
C GLU A 574 -24.32 -12.28 -0.03
N THR A 575 -24.88 -11.61 0.97
CA THR A 575 -24.89 -12.10 2.33
C THR A 575 -25.77 -13.35 2.42
N LYS A 576 -25.20 -14.47 2.89
CA LYS A 576 -25.93 -15.74 3.07
C LYS A 576 -26.07 -16.06 4.54
N THR A 577 -27.31 -16.26 5.01
CA THR A 577 -27.54 -16.86 6.34
C THR A 577 -27.43 -18.36 6.21
N LEU A 578 -26.39 -18.95 6.81
CA LEU A 578 -26.12 -20.40 6.75
C LEU A 578 -26.89 -21.15 7.83
N PHE A 579 -27.09 -20.52 8.99
CA PHE A 579 -27.84 -21.08 10.11
C PHE A 579 -28.56 -19.99 10.91
N SER A 580 -29.74 -20.30 11.44
CA SER A 580 -30.46 -19.42 12.37
C SER A 580 -31.36 -20.28 13.28
N GLY A 581 -31.01 -20.31 14.55
CA GLY A 581 -31.78 -21.09 15.56
C GLY A 581 -30.95 -21.45 16.77
N THR A 582 -31.54 -22.24 17.69
CA THR A 582 -30.82 -22.87 18.79
C THR A 582 -30.16 -24.15 18.28
N ILE A 583 -28.90 -24.38 18.66
CA ILE A 583 -28.15 -25.54 18.19
C ILE A 583 -28.85 -26.84 18.68
N ALA A 584 -29.24 -26.92 19.96
CA ALA A 584 -30.00 -28.03 20.50
C ALA A 584 -31.33 -28.17 19.78
N GLY A 585 -31.60 -29.36 19.24
CA GLY A 585 -32.77 -29.67 18.42
C GLY A 585 -32.66 -29.31 16.94
N SER A 586 -31.50 -28.73 16.53
CA SER A 586 -31.18 -28.36 15.13
C SER A 586 -29.75 -28.79 14.75
N GLU A 587 -29.20 -29.80 15.43
CA GLU A 587 -27.77 -30.20 15.28
C GLU A 587 -27.45 -30.65 13.85
N SER A 588 -28.41 -31.31 13.17
CA SER A 588 -28.23 -31.69 11.76
C SER A 588 -28.09 -30.48 10.85
N GLN A 589 -28.97 -29.48 11.01
CA GLN A 589 -28.93 -28.23 10.21
C GLN A 589 -27.66 -27.41 10.52
N PHE A 590 -27.23 -27.37 11.77
CA PHE A 590 -26.00 -26.71 12.14
C PHE A 590 -24.78 -27.43 11.56
N THR A 591 -24.77 -28.76 11.55
CA THR A 591 -23.70 -29.55 10.92
C THR A 591 -23.64 -29.34 9.41
N GLU A 592 -24.81 -29.27 8.75
CA GLU A 592 -24.94 -28.95 7.33
C GLU A 592 -24.42 -27.54 7.04
N ALA A 593 -24.78 -26.57 7.88
CA ALA A 593 -24.25 -25.19 7.74
C ALA A 593 -22.72 -25.14 7.82
N MET A 594 -22.09 -25.95 8.68
CA MET A 594 -20.63 -26.07 8.75
C MET A 594 -20.06 -26.71 7.49
N ALA A 595 -20.70 -27.68 6.89
CA ALA A 595 -20.28 -28.26 5.62
C ALA A 595 -20.43 -27.27 4.47
N VAL A 596 -21.51 -26.49 4.44
CA VAL A 596 -21.73 -25.41 3.47
C VAL A 596 -20.64 -24.33 3.62
N LEU A 597 -20.30 -23.93 4.84
CA LEU A 597 -19.22 -22.95 5.09
C LEU A 597 -17.90 -23.42 4.49
N GLN A 598 -17.53 -24.70 4.69
CA GLN A 598 -16.30 -25.29 4.17
C GLN A 598 -16.24 -25.37 2.64
N THR A 599 -17.40 -25.52 2.00
CA THR A 599 -17.50 -25.71 0.54
C THR A 599 -17.95 -24.43 -0.19
N SER A 600 -18.22 -23.36 0.54
CA SER A 600 -18.63 -22.09 -0.05
C SER A 600 -17.52 -21.49 -0.91
N ALA A 601 -17.91 -20.80 -1.98
CA ALA A 601 -17.00 -20.05 -2.81
C ALA A 601 -16.64 -18.72 -2.10
N PHE A 602 -15.40 -18.60 -1.66
CA PHE A 602 -14.80 -17.36 -1.18
C PHE A 602 -14.20 -16.62 -2.37
N VAL A 603 -14.69 -15.43 -2.66
CA VAL A 603 -14.34 -14.71 -3.90
C VAL A 603 -14.01 -13.25 -3.67
N GLY A 604 -12.99 -12.76 -4.37
CA GLY A 604 -12.59 -11.36 -4.31
C GLY A 604 -12.29 -10.90 -2.89
N GLY A 605 -12.52 -9.63 -2.60
CA GLY A 605 -12.52 -9.03 -1.26
C GLY A 605 -13.92 -8.55 -0.91
N GLN A 606 -14.31 -8.73 0.34
CA GLN A 606 -15.64 -8.35 0.85
C GLN A 606 -15.52 -7.20 1.84
N ASP A 607 -16.62 -6.48 2.03
CA ASP A 607 -16.75 -5.41 3.01
C ASP A 607 -17.76 -5.84 4.09
N ASP A 608 -17.27 -6.12 5.27
CA ASP A 608 -18.09 -6.56 6.39
C ASP A 608 -18.75 -5.38 7.16
N SER A 609 -18.37 -4.14 6.86
CA SER A 609 -18.72 -2.97 7.66
C SER A 609 -20.22 -2.79 7.82
N LEU A 610 -21.00 -2.96 6.73
CA LEU A 610 -22.46 -2.82 6.78
C LEU A 610 -23.11 -3.91 7.62
N ALA A 611 -22.65 -5.16 7.47
CA ALA A 611 -23.16 -6.30 8.24
C ALA A 611 -22.82 -6.15 9.73
N LEU A 612 -21.57 -5.74 10.03
CA LEU A 612 -21.11 -5.51 11.39
C LEU A 612 -21.92 -4.43 12.10
N VAL A 613 -22.11 -3.26 11.47
CA VAL A 613 -22.92 -2.17 12.04
C VAL A 613 -24.37 -2.61 12.26
N TYR A 614 -24.95 -3.32 11.29
CA TYR A 614 -26.33 -3.80 11.41
C TYR A 614 -26.51 -4.79 12.57
N LEU A 615 -25.61 -5.79 12.67
CA LEU A 615 -25.70 -6.82 13.71
C LEU A 615 -25.30 -6.28 15.09
N ALA A 616 -24.31 -5.39 15.16
CA ALA A 616 -23.96 -4.69 16.40
C ALA A 616 -25.12 -3.84 16.93
N LYS A 617 -25.85 -3.12 16.06
CA LYS A 617 -27.09 -2.41 16.46
C LYS A 617 -28.16 -3.37 16.98
N SER A 618 -28.32 -4.54 16.35
CA SER A 618 -29.27 -5.57 16.81
C SER A 618 -28.88 -6.15 18.17
N ALA A 619 -27.56 -6.40 18.36
CA ALA A 619 -27.04 -6.91 19.63
C ALA A 619 -27.11 -5.86 20.75
N ALA A 620 -26.88 -4.60 20.47
CA ALA A 620 -26.97 -3.52 21.45
C ALA A 620 -28.40 -3.33 22.02
N ALA A 621 -29.44 -3.80 21.29
CA ALA A 621 -30.83 -3.77 21.74
C ALA A 621 -31.16 -4.91 22.75
N ASP A 622 -30.34 -5.94 22.90
CA ASP A 622 -30.53 -7.07 23.78
C ASP A 622 -29.24 -7.44 24.51
N PRO A 623 -29.14 -7.17 25.82
CA PRO A 623 -27.92 -7.43 26.62
C PRO A 623 -27.48 -8.91 26.69
N ALA A 624 -28.31 -9.83 26.21
CA ALA A 624 -27.99 -11.25 26.13
C ALA A 624 -27.47 -11.66 24.75
N THR A 625 -27.31 -10.72 23.82
CA THR A 625 -26.83 -10.94 22.47
C THR A 625 -25.43 -10.36 22.28
N ALA A 626 -24.54 -11.10 21.60
CA ALA A 626 -23.22 -10.61 21.19
C ALA A 626 -22.96 -10.92 19.69
N VAL A 627 -22.02 -10.20 19.11
CA VAL A 627 -21.52 -10.43 17.74
C VAL A 627 -20.16 -11.11 17.82
N LEU A 628 -19.95 -12.17 17.07
CA LEU A 628 -18.62 -12.75 16.80
C LEU A 628 -18.28 -12.45 15.33
N TRP A 629 -17.28 -11.61 15.12
CA TRP A 629 -16.83 -11.23 13.79
C TRP A 629 -15.51 -11.93 13.48
N ILE A 630 -15.56 -12.89 12.53
CA ILE A 630 -14.42 -13.70 12.10
C ILE A 630 -13.98 -13.18 10.73
N HIS A 631 -12.84 -12.54 10.68
CA HIS A 631 -12.38 -11.83 9.49
C HIS A 631 -10.86 -11.84 9.34
N GLY A 632 -10.37 -11.30 8.22
CA GLY A 632 -8.97 -10.94 7.99
C GLY A 632 -8.86 -9.49 7.56
N ALA A 633 -8.07 -9.20 6.50
CA ALA A 633 -7.92 -7.83 6.01
C ALA A 633 -9.26 -7.22 5.55
N GLN A 634 -9.53 -5.99 5.97
CA GLN A 634 -10.71 -5.20 5.61
C GLN A 634 -10.27 -3.80 5.09
N PRO A 635 -9.59 -3.72 3.93
CA PRO A 635 -9.02 -2.46 3.43
C PRO A 635 -10.06 -1.49 2.90
N ILE A 636 -11.35 -1.84 2.95
CA ILE A 636 -12.47 -1.01 2.51
C ILE A 636 -13.58 -1.01 3.56
N ALA A 637 -14.25 0.12 3.72
CA ALA A 637 -15.40 0.25 4.61
C ALA A 637 -16.45 1.15 3.95
N MET A 638 -17.62 0.58 3.60
CA MET A 638 -18.75 1.32 3.02
C MET A 638 -19.66 1.93 4.10
N ALA A 639 -19.70 1.34 5.30
CA ALA A 639 -20.40 1.92 6.43
C ALA A 639 -19.67 3.15 6.97
N LYS A 640 -20.46 4.09 7.52
CA LYS A 640 -19.86 5.25 8.19
C LYS A 640 -19.24 4.82 9.52
N LYS A 641 -17.96 5.12 9.73
CA LYS A 641 -17.21 4.84 10.98
C LYS A 641 -17.96 5.32 12.23
N LEU A 642 -18.57 6.51 12.16
CA LEU A 642 -19.39 7.07 13.25
C LEU A 642 -20.57 6.19 13.66
N ASP A 643 -21.10 5.37 12.76
CA ASP A 643 -22.25 4.51 13.09
C ASP A 643 -21.82 3.34 13.96
N LEU A 644 -20.68 2.72 13.68
CA LEU A 644 -20.09 1.67 14.52
C LEU A 644 -19.66 2.23 15.88
N GLN A 645 -18.94 3.35 15.90
CA GLN A 645 -18.49 4.01 17.13
C GLN A 645 -19.66 4.34 18.07
N LYS A 646 -20.77 4.85 17.53
CA LYS A 646 -21.96 5.14 18.34
C LYS A 646 -22.56 3.89 18.95
N VAL A 647 -22.62 2.80 18.20
CA VAL A 647 -23.17 1.53 18.70
C VAL A 647 -22.31 0.97 19.82
N LEU A 648 -20.98 0.97 19.67
CA LEU A 648 -20.05 0.49 20.67
C LEU A 648 -20.09 1.31 21.97
N LYS A 649 -20.29 2.62 21.89
CA LYS A 649 -20.41 3.49 23.07
C LYS A 649 -21.70 3.31 23.87
N HIS A 650 -22.79 2.93 23.21
CA HIS A 650 -24.09 2.76 23.89
C HIS A 650 -24.30 1.38 24.48
N ALA A 651 -23.40 0.44 24.22
CA ALA A 651 -23.44 -0.91 24.78
C ALA A 651 -22.72 -0.91 26.13
N SER A 652 -23.42 -0.65 27.19
CA SER A 652 -22.85 -0.67 28.54
C SER A 652 -22.69 -2.09 29.08
N ASP A 653 -21.65 -2.32 29.90
CA ASP A 653 -21.43 -3.42 30.85
C ASP A 653 -21.15 -4.83 30.29
N HIS A 654 -21.08 -5.06 28.99
CA HIS A 654 -20.72 -6.36 28.42
C HIS A 654 -20.05 -6.23 27.05
N ALA A 655 -19.25 -7.23 26.68
CA ALA A 655 -18.67 -7.32 25.35
C ALA A 655 -19.79 -7.50 24.32
N LEU A 656 -19.95 -6.50 23.43
CA LEU A 656 -20.94 -6.51 22.35
C LEU A 656 -20.39 -7.17 21.11
N VAL A 657 -19.12 -6.90 20.79
CA VAL A 657 -18.41 -7.43 19.62
C VAL A 657 -17.15 -8.14 20.05
N TYR A 658 -17.05 -9.42 19.69
CA TYR A 658 -15.81 -10.19 19.74
C TYR A 658 -15.18 -10.17 18.38
N ASP A 659 -14.03 -9.49 18.27
CA ASP A 659 -13.21 -9.38 17.08
C ASP A 659 -12.25 -10.57 16.99
N PHE A 660 -12.49 -11.49 16.06
CA PHE A 660 -11.65 -12.65 15.81
C PHE A 660 -10.94 -12.50 14.47
N ASN A 661 -9.77 -11.84 14.51
CA ASN A 661 -8.95 -11.65 13.34
C ASN A 661 -8.10 -12.91 13.05
N VAL A 662 -8.25 -13.50 11.85
CA VAL A 662 -7.53 -14.72 11.46
C VAL A 662 -6.15 -14.44 10.89
N CYS A 663 -5.95 -13.25 10.31
CA CYS A 663 -4.66 -12.81 9.79
C CYS A 663 -4.56 -11.29 9.75
N ALA A 664 -3.35 -10.77 9.97
CA ALA A 664 -3.07 -9.34 9.87
C ALA A 664 -3.24 -8.81 8.43
N GLY A 665 -3.76 -7.61 8.31
CA GLY A 665 -3.89 -6.88 7.05
C GLY A 665 -4.52 -5.52 7.28
N PRO A 666 -4.57 -4.65 6.25
CA PRO A 666 -5.23 -3.35 6.36
C PRO A 666 -6.66 -3.47 6.89
N ASP A 667 -7.04 -2.60 7.82
CA ASP A 667 -8.39 -2.55 8.38
C ASP A 667 -8.92 -1.11 8.39
N GLU A 668 -9.80 -0.80 7.44
CA GLU A 668 -10.48 0.50 7.34
C GLU A 668 -11.79 0.53 8.15
N ILE A 669 -12.30 -0.62 8.59
CA ILE A 669 -13.49 -0.69 9.45
C ILE A 669 -13.16 -0.19 10.84
N LEU A 670 -12.02 -0.61 11.37
CA LEU A 670 -11.54 -0.23 12.71
C LEU A 670 -10.69 1.04 12.72
N ASN A 671 -10.20 1.49 11.57
CA ASN A 671 -9.39 2.70 11.47
C ASN A 671 -10.16 3.94 11.97
N GLY A 672 -9.63 4.59 13.00
CA GLY A 672 -10.25 5.74 13.66
C GLY A 672 -11.38 5.39 14.64
N ILE A 673 -11.67 4.10 14.89
CA ILE A 673 -12.53 3.65 15.97
C ILE A 673 -11.72 3.73 17.28
N TYR A 674 -12.34 4.29 18.30
CA TYR A 674 -11.72 4.34 19.62
C TYR A 674 -12.00 3.04 20.39
N PRO A 675 -11.00 2.55 21.15
CA PRO A 675 -11.22 1.40 22.02
C PRO A 675 -12.44 1.59 22.91
N SER A 676 -13.21 0.54 23.08
CA SER A 676 -14.39 0.51 23.95
C SER A 676 -14.40 -0.82 24.70
N THR A 677 -14.92 -0.81 25.93
CA THR A 677 -15.09 -2.03 26.74
C THR A 677 -16.07 -3.02 26.12
N SER A 678 -16.94 -2.53 25.22
CA SER A 678 -17.87 -3.37 24.44
C SER A 678 -17.23 -4.03 23.21
N PHE A 679 -15.99 -3.69 22.85
CA PHE A 679 -15.24 -4.30 21.74
C PHE A 679 -14.05 -5.09 22.28
N VAL A 680 -14.08 -6.40 22.12
CA VAL A 680 -13.04 -7.31 22.64
C VAL A 680 -12.32 -7.99 21.51
N ARG A 681 -11.04 -7.67 21.31
CA ARG A 681 -10.18 -8.41 20.40
C ARG A 681 -9.76 -9.72 21.05
N VAL A 682 -10.03 -10.83 20.36
CA VAL A 682 -9.73 -12.17 20.87
C VAL A 682 -8.24 -12.46 20.64
N SER A 683 -7.53 -12.74 21.74
CA SER A 683 -6.11 -13.12 21.69
C SER A 683 -5.92 -14.45 20.94
N ARG A 684 -4.99 -14.46 19.99
CA ARG A 684 -4.63 -15.64 19.24
C ARG A 684 -3.41 -16.32 19.89
N ALA A 685 -3.60 -17.54 20.37
CA ALA A 685 -2.52 -18.29 21.02
C ALA A 685 -2.15 -19.57 20.27
N ASP A 686 -3.10 -20.15 19.54
CA ASP A 686 -2.95 -21.43 18.85
C ASP A 686 -3.67 -21.43 17.49
N ASP A 687 -4.13 -22.58 17.01
CA ASP A 687 -4.98 -22.64 15.82
C ASP A 687 -6.35 -21.99 16.06
N ILE A 688 -7.05 -21.66 14.96
CA ILE A 688 -8.35 -20.96 15.00
C ILE A 688 -9.37 -21.75 15.82
N SER A 689 -9.40 -23.07 15.69
CA SER A 689 -10.39 -23.87 16.39
C SER A 689 -10.16 -23.91 17.90
N SER A 690 -8.91 -23.97 18.34
CA SER A 690 -8.52 -23.94 19.76
C SER A 690 -8.76 -22.57 20.39
N ASP A 691 -8.48 -21.50 19.64
CA ASP A 691 -8.71 -20.12 20.10
C ASP A 691 -10.21 -19.81 20.24
N LEU A 692 -11.05 -20.28 19.32
CA LEU A 692 -12.49 -20.18 19.40
C LEU A 692 -13.03 -20.97 20.61
N GLU A 693 -12.52 -22.19 20.82
CA GLU A 693 -12.89 -22.99 21.99
C GLU A 693 -12.49 -22.29 23.30
N ARG A 694 -11.30 -21.68 23.37
CA ARG A 694 -10.86 -20.88 24.53
C ARG A 694 -11.79 -19.70 24.78
N LEU A 695 -12.25 -19.00 23.74
CA LEU A 695 -13.25 -17.94 23.88
C LEU A 695 -14.54 -18.46 24.48
N TYR A 696 -15.06 -19.59 24.00
CA TYR A 696 -16.32 -20.18 24.52
C TYR A 696 -16.18 -20.66 25.96
N LEU A 697 -15.01 -21.20 26.32
CA LEU A 697 -14.72 -21.55 27.71
C LEU A 697 -14.69 -20.34 28.64
N SER A 698 -14.30 -19.16 28.15
CA SER A 698 -14.34 -17.93 28.94
C SER A 698 -15.78 -17.52 29.33
N TRP A 699 -16.77 -17.83 28.53
CA TRP A 699 -18.19 -17.54 28.81
C TRP A 699 -18.80 -18.44 29.89
N ASN A 700 -18.22 -19.62 30.11
CA ASN A 700 -18.70 -20.57 31.12
C ASN A 700 -18.09 -20.33 32.52
N ARG A 701 -17.23 -19.33 32.66
CA ARG A 701 -16.61 -19.00 33.93
C ARG A 701 -17.40 -17.88 34.63
N SER A 702 -17.71 -18.08 35.89
CA SER A 702 -18.32 -17.02 36.66
C SER A 702 -17.35 -15.86 36.83
N PRO A 703 -17.74 -14.63 36.54
CA PRO A 703 -16.94 -13.46 36.88
C PRO A 703 -16.80 -13.42 38.43
N ASN A 704 -15.57 -13.43 38.91
CA ASN A 704 -15.34 -13.38 40.38
C ASN A 704 -15.66 -12.01 40.98
N GLY A 705 -16.14 -11.04 40.20
CA GLY A 705 -16.52 -9.71 40.65
C GLY A 705 -15.36 -8.82 41.12
N GLU A 706 -14.15 -9.35 41.22
CA GLU A 706 -12.96 -8.58 41.62
C GLU A 706 -12.23 -8.02 40.38
N PRO A 707 -11.78 -6.78 40.40
CA PRO A 707 -11.05 -6.16 39.30
C PRO A 707 -9.74 -6.89 39.01
N GLU A 708 -9.33 -6.93 37.77
CA GLU A 708 -8.04 -7.49 37.33
C GLU A 708 -6.87 -6.71 37.91
N PHE A 709 -7.00 -5.39 38.01
CA PHE A 709 -6.00 -4.50 38.55
C PHE A 709 -6.51 -3.75 39.80
N ALA A 710 -5.63 -3.54 40.77
CA ALA A 710 -5.87 -2.72 41.91
C ALA A 710 -4.67 -1.80 42.17
N SER A 711 -4.92 -0.59 42.68
CA SER A 711 -3.88 0.31 43.15
C SER A 711 -4.08 0.52 44.64
N ILE A 712 -3.10 0.13 45.44
CA ILE A 712 -3.14 0.21 46.91
C ILE A 712 -2.04 1.14 47.41
N PRO A 713 -2.26 1.89 48.54
CA PRO A 713 -1.23 2.73 49.14
C PRO A 713 -0.01 1.88 49.55
N TYR A 714 1.19 2.38 49.24
CA TYR A 714 2.41 1.75 49.72
C TYR A 714 2.61 2.06 51.20
N LEU A 715 2.69 1.00 52.06
CA LEU A 715 3.03 1.08 53.46
C LEU A 715 4.42 0.48 53.66
N GLU A 716 5.34 1.26 54.26
CA GLU A 716 6.75 0.79 54.46
C GLU A 716 6.87 -0.53 55.23
N ASN A 717 5.88 -0.88 56.06
CA ASN A 717 5.83 -2.14 56.82
C ASN A 717 4.73 -3.09 56.30
N GLY A 718 4.10 -2.79 55.16
CA GLY A 718 3.07 -3.63 54.59
C GLY A 718 3.70 -4.83 53.86
N VAL A 719 3.26 -6.05 54.21
CA VAL A 719 3.67 -7.25 53.46
C VAL A 719 2.77 -7.36 52.24
N VAL A 720 3.34 -7.14 51.04
CA VAL A 720 2.66 -7.43 49.77
C VAL A 720 3.00 -8.87 49.40
N THR A 721 1.98 -9.68 49.19
CA THR A 721 2.15 -11.08 48.78
C THR A 721 1.94 -11.21 47.28
N GLY A 722 2.84 -11.90 46.57
CA GLY A 722 2.75 -12.11 45.16
C GLY A 722 4.12 -12.03 44.48
N HIS A 723 4.11 -12.11 43.17
CA HIS A 723 5.29 -12.00 42.30
C HIS A 723 5.60 -10.53 42.01
N GLN A 724 6.80 -10.08 42.38
CA GLN A 724 7.25 -8.73 42.08
C GLN A 724 7.72 -8.63 40.60
N THR A 725 7.18 -7.67 39.89
CA THR A 725 7.50 -7.41 38.48
C THR A 725 7.94 -5.96 38.24
N ASP A 726 8.19 -5.58 37.02
CA ASP A 726 8.67 -4.26 36.63
C ASP A 726 7.54 -3.20 36.43
N GLN A 727 7.92 -2.01 35.96
CA GLN A 727 7.02 -0.86 35.81
C GLN A 727 6.00 -1.01 34.67
N SER A 728 6.19 -1.94 33.75
CA SER A 728 5.25 -2.21 32.67
C SER A 728 3.87 -2.63 33.21
N LEU A 729 3.81 -3.23 34.40
CA LEU A 729 2.55 -3.50 35.08
C LEU A 729 1.78 -2.21 35.40
N ALA A 730 2.47 -1.19 35.92
CA ALA A 730 1.85 0.10 36.24
C ALA A 730 1.43 0.84 34.94
N GLN A 731 2.18 0.69 33.87
CA GLN A 731 1.85 1.26 32.56
C GLN A 731 0.60 0.61 31.96
N LEU A 732 0.46 -0.72 32.04
CA LEU A 732 -0.76 -1.41 31.63
C LEU A 732 -1.98 -1.02 32.45
N TYR A 733 -1.81 -0.87 33.75
CA TYR A 733 -2.88 -0.38 34.64
C TYR A 733 -3.33 1.04 34.26
N ALA A 734 -2.38 1.95 34.06
CA ALA A 734 -2.68 3.32 33.66
C ALA A 734 -3.37 3.37 32.28
N SER A 735 -2.93 2.54 31.32
CA SER A 735 -3.59 2.41 30.03
C SER A 735 -5.05 1.99 30.16
N LYS A 736 -5.37 1.01 31.02
CA LYS A 736 -6.77 0.62 31.28
C LYS A 736 -7.61 1.74 31.89
N LEU A 737 -7.04 2.51 32.81
CA LEU A 737 -7.73 3.68 33.40
C LEU A 737 -8.02 4.74 32.33
N ILE A 738 -7.05 5.02 31.45
CA ILE A 738 -7.21 5.97 30.35
C ILE A 738 -8.30 5.51 29.38
N LEU A 739 -8.33 4.22 29.02
CA LEU A 739 -9.35 3.67 28.13
C LEU A 739 -10.74 3.72 28.73
N ALA A 740 -10.89 3.46 30.04
CA ALA A 740 -12.16 3.57 30.74
C ALA A 740 -12.66 5.03 30.80
N ASP A 741 -11.75 6.00 31.01
CA ASP A 741 -12.09 7.42 30.99
C ASP A 741 -12.52 7.87 29.56
N VAL A 742 -11.78 7.46 28.55
CA VAL A 742 -12.10 7.75 27.12
C VAL A 742 -13.45 7.15 26.71
N ASP A 743 -13.76 5.92 27.14
CA ASP A 743 -15.04 5.26 26.85
C ASP A 743 -16.25 6.03 27.43
N SER A 744 -16.04 6.74 28.54
CA SER A 744 -17.05 7.57 29.18
C SER A 744 -17.35 8.90 28.46
N LEU A 745 -16.48 9.36 27.53
CA LEU A 745 -16.58 10.66 26.88
C LEU A 745 -17.50 10.61 25.64
N ASP A 746 -18.35 11.60 25.43
CA ASP A 746 -19.25 11.68 24.27
C ASP A 746 -18.51 11.88 22.93
N SER A 747 -17.39 12.59 22.94
CA SER A 747 -16.45 12.68 21.81
C SER A 747 -15.05 12.96 22.28
N ILE A 748 -14.05 12.33 21.65
CA ILE A 748 -12.63 12.59 21.98
C ILE A 748 -12.16 13.96 21.48
N GLU A 749 -12.84 14.53 20.48
CA GLU A 749 -12.58 15.92 20.06
C GLU A 749 -12.86 16.93 21.17
N GLN A 750 -13.67 16.57 22.15
CA GLN A 750 -13.97 17.36 23.36
C GLN A 750 -12.99 17.04 24.52
N VAL A 751 -12.03 16.16 24.34
CA VAL A 751 -10.95 15.94 25.32
C VAL A 751 -10.17 17.26 25.42
N VAL A 752 -10.62 18.07 26.34
CA VAL A 752 -9.98 19.31 26.71
C VAL A 752 -8.57 19.01 27.18
N ASP A 753 -7.64 19.93 26.95
CA ASP A 753 -6.21 19.85 27.34
C ASP A 753 -5.92 19.51 28.83
N GLN A 754 -6.91 19.23 29.64
CA GLN A 754 -6.85 19.01 31.08
C GLN A 754 -7.61 17.76 31.55
N SER A 755 -7.90 16.77 30.66
CA SER A 755 -8.53 15.53 31.14
C SER A 755 -7.55 14.71 31.98
N GLN A 756 -8.09 13.95 32.94
CA GLN A 756 -7.30 13.01 33.75
C GLN A 756 -6.58 11.98 32.89
N ALA A 757 -7.21 11.54 31.78
CA ALA A 757 -6.61 10.63 30.81
C ALA A 757 -5.34 11.21 30.16
N THR A 758 -5.36 12.51 29.80
CA THR A 758 -4.20 13.16 29.18
C THR A 758 -3.03 13.29 30.16
N GLN A 759 -3.31 13.63 31.42
CA GLN A 759 -2.29 13.73 32.46
C GLN A 759 -1.67 12.35 32.75
N LEU A 760 -2.50 11.32 32.91
CA LEU A 760 -2.04 9.94 33.10
C LEU A 760 -1.17 9.46 31.93
N ALA A 761 -1.59 9.72 30.70
CA ALA A 761 -0.82 9.33 29.54
C ALA A 761 0.58 9.99 29.50
N SER A 762 0.67 11.25 29.90
CA SER A 762 1.95 11.97 30.02
C SER A 762 2.81 11.42 31.14
N ASP A 763 2.23 11.25 32.33
CA ASP A 763 2.96 10.83 33.54
C ASP A 763 3.54 9.41 33.40
N TYR A 764 2.80 8.50 32.74
CA TYR A 764 3.21 7.11 32.52
C TYR A 764 3.91 6.88 31.19
N HIS A 765 4.14 7.93 30.40
CA HIS A 765 4.77 7.89 29.08
C HIS A 765 4.08 6.95 28.08
N LEU A 766 2.76 7.07 27.92
CA LEU A 766 1.96 6.15 27.11
C LEU A 766 1.45 6.80 25.83
N VAL A 767 1.49 6.05 24.73
CA VAL A 767 0.74 6.37 23.49
C VAL A 767 -0.64 5.74 23.59
N THR A 768 -1.66 6.60 23.59
CA THR A 768 -3.06 6.23 23.84
C THR A 768 -3.98 6.99 22.88
N PRO A 769 -5.29 6.76 22.86
CA PRO A 769 -6.20 7.55 22.04
C PRO A 769 -6.14 9.06 22.28
N VAL A 770 -5.70 9.51 23.45
CA VAL A 770 -5.57 10.93 23.78
C VAL A 770 -4.16 11.48 23.62
N SER A 771 -3.15 10.62 23.46
CA SER A 771 -1.74 11.01 23.42
C SER A 771 -1.01 10.38 22.23
N SER A 772 0.09 10.98 21.82
CA SER A 772 0.99 10.47 20.80
C SER A 772 2.44 10.74 21.17
N ALA A 773 3.35 9.90 20.68
CA ALA A 773 4.78 10.11 20.79
C ALA A 773 5.28 10.88 19.56
N VAL A 774 6.03 11.95 19.76
CA VAL A 774 6.62 12.76 18.69
C VAL A 774 8.05 13.15 19.00
N VAL A 775 8.93 13.03 17.99
CA VAL A 775 10.28 13.63 18.02
C VAL A 775 10.17 15.01 17.41
N THR A 776 10.53 16.06 18.18
CA THR A 776 10.18 17.44 17.86
C THR A 776 11.28 18.24 17.18
N SER A 777 12.53 17.90 17.31
CA SER A 777 13.63 18.60 16.66
C SER A 777 14.94 17.82 16.71
N TYR A 778 15.57 17.74 15.59
CA TYR A 778 16.99 17.58 15.45
C TYR A 778 17.54 19.02 15.35
N ASP A 779 18.08 19.54 16.43
CA ASP A 779 19.00 20.67 16.34
C ASP A 779 20.25 20.14 15.66
N ALA A 780 20.32 20.33 14.34
CA ALA A 780 21.56 20.13 13.61
C ALA A 780 22.65 20.89 14.38
N PRO A 781 23.78 20.25 14.71
CA PRO A 781 24.86 20.97 15.40
C PRO A 781 25.15 22.25 14.65
N ASP A 782 25.26 23.37 15.37
CA ASP A 782 25.45 24.74 14.91
C ASP A 782 26.66 24.89 13.95
N GLY A 783 26.60 24.36 12.78
CA GLY A 783 27.67 24.33 11.79
C GLY A 783 27.21 24.30 10.33
N GLU A 784 25.98 23.92 10.05
CA GLU A 784 25.45 23.86 8.68
C GLU A 784 24.05 24.49 8.52
N GLN A 785 23.74 25.57 9.21
CA GLN A 785 22.76 26.50 8.69
C GLN A 785 23.39 27.27 7.52
N LYS A 786 23.74 26.61 6.45
CA LYS A 786 23.61 27.19 5.13
C LYS A 786 22.13 27.16 4.79
N VAL A 787 21.39 28.11 5.38
CA VAL A 787 20.24 28.67 4.72
C VAL A 787 20.71 29.01 3.32
N ALA A 788 20.40 28.18 2.36
CA ALA A 788 20.41 28.53 0.96
C ALA A 788 19.29 29.57 0.75
N THR A 789 19.49 30.79 1.31
CA THR A 789 18.83 32.02 0.87
C THR A 789 19.51 32.43 -0.42
N GLY A 790 19.21 31.73 -1.43
CA GLY A 790 19.61 31.91 -2.79
C GLY A 790 19.21 30.64 -3.51
N VAL A 791 17.93 30.54 -3.77
CA VAL A 791 17.44 29.62 -4.80
C VAL A 791 18.11 30.13 -6.07
N ALA A 792 19.30 29.58 -6.41
CA ALA A 792 19.76 29.65 -7.78
C ALA A 792 18.59 29.09 -8.59
N PRO A 793 18.04 29.86 -9.56
CA PRO A 793 16.96 29.32 -10.38
C PRO A 793 17.41 27.98 -10.91
N GLU A 794 16.60 26.95 -10.69
CA GLU A 794 16.92 25.59 -11.15
C GLU A 794 17.23 25.63 -12.64
N ALA A 795 18.00 24.66 -13.15
CA ALA A 795 18.38 24.59 -14.55
C ALA A 795 17.16 24.78 -15.48
N ASP A 796 15.98 24.34 -15.06
CA ASP A 796 14.71 24.51 -15.78
C ASP A 796 14.22 25.96 -15.81
N THR A 797 14.44 26.73 -14.75
CA THR A 797 14.11 28.17 -14.71
C THR A 797 15.07 28.96 -15.59
N TRP A 798 16.36 28.61 -15.61
CA TRP A 798 17.33 29.18 -16.57
C TRP A 798 17.00 28.78 -18.00
N LEU A 799 16.57 27.54 -18.21
CA LEU A 799 16.11 27.05 -19.51
C LEU A 799 14.91 27.85 -20.02
N LEU A 800 13.89 28.05 -19.18
CA LEU A 800 12.73 28.89 -19.49
C LEU A 800 13.10 30.35 -19.76
N LEU A 801 14.00 30.93 -19.01
CA LEU A 801 14.50 32.29 -19.23
C LEU A 801 15.32 32.41 -20.55
N ILE A 802 16.13 31.40 -20.89
CA ILE A 802 16.87 31.32 -22.14
C ILE A 802 15.92 31.19 -23.32
N VAL A 803 14.88 30.31 -23.18
CA VAL A 803 13.85 30.11 -24.21
C VAL A 803 13.04 31.38 -24.40
N ALA A 804 12.59 32.03 -23.32
CA ALA A 804 11.86 33.30 -23.40
C ALA A 804 12.72 34.41 -24.02
N GLY A 805 13.99 34.49 -23.62
CA GLY A 805 14.97 35.41 -24.18
C GLY A 805 15.22 35.16 -25.68
N GLY A 806 15.34 33.91 -26.08
CA GLY A 806 15.50 33.49 -27.49
C GLY A 806 14.30 33.85 -28.35
N VAL A 807 13.09 33.63 -27.84
CA VAL A 807 11.84 34.01 -28.55
C VAL A 807 11.74 35.52 -28.72
N ILE A 808 12.00 36.28 -27.65
CA ILE A 808 12.00 37.75 -27.68
C ILE A 808 13.05 38.28 -28.67
N PHE A 809 14.28 37.74 -28.66
CA PHE A 809 15.33 38.09 -29.59
C PHE A 809 14.99 37.74 -31.04
N GLY A 810 14.38 36.56 -31.26
CA GLY A 810 13.85 36.14 -32.54
C GLY A 810 12.78 37.08 -33.10
N CYS A 811 11.82 37.46 -32.27
CA CYS A 811 10.76 38.42 -32.61
C CYS A 811 11.34 39.83 -32.95
N ILE A 812 12.29 40.29 -32.16
CA ILE A 812 12.98 41.60 -32.44
C ILE A 812 13.76 41.54 -33.75
N ARG A 813 14.41 40.43 -34.07
CA ARG A 813 15.17 40.24 -35.30
C ARG A 813 14.27 40.18 -36.53
N ILE A 814 13.10 39.51 -36.42
CA ILE A 814 12.09 39.45 -37.48
C ILE A 814 11.49 40.84 -37.70
N GLN A 815 11.20 41.59 -36.63
CA GLN A 815 10.64 42.93 -36.70
C GLN A 815 11.65 43.94 -37.27
N ARG A 816 12.93 43.83 -36.96
CA ARG A 816 14.01 44.61 -37.61
C ARG A 816 14.18 44.30 -39.09
N ARG A 817 14.05 43.01 -39.51
CA ARG A 817 14.05 42.64 -40.95
C ARG A 817 12.85 43.22 -41.67
N LYS A 818 11.63 43.15 -41.10
CA LYS A 818 10.43 43.77 -41.70
C LYS A 818 10.57 45.30 -41.86
N ASN A 819 11.11 45.97 -40.84
CA ASN A 819 11.33 47.41 -40.91
C ASN A 819 12.47 47.82 -41.83
N GLY A 820 13.44 46.94 -42.08
CA GLY A 820 14.50 47.14 -43.08
C GLY A 820 14.02 47.00 -44.52
N MET A 821 13.07 46.11 -44.81
CA MET A 821 12.43 45.94 -46.12
C MET A 821 11.36 47.01 -46.42
N ALA A 822 10.90 47.74 -45.46
CA ALA A 822 9.98 48.87 -45.63
C ALA A 822 10.70 50.21 -45.88
N ARG A 823 12.05 50.25 -45.84
CA ARG A 823 12.88 51.43 -46.11
C ARG A 823 13.79 51.25 -47.34
N ALA A 824 13.77 50.14 -48.03
CA ALA A 824 14.33 49.90 -49.38
C ALA A 824 13.18 49.82 -50.40
#